data_90c22bac18487f6d1fb0a21e158a6e69
#
_entry.id   90c22bac18487f6d1fb0a21e158a6e69
#
_cell.length_a   1.000
_cell.length_b   1.000
_cell.length_c   1.000
_cell.angle_alpha   90.00
_cell.angle_beta   90.00
_cell.angle_gamma   90.00
#
_symmetry.space_group_name_H-M   'P 1'
#
loop_
_entity.id
_entity.type
_entity.pdbx_description
1 polymer ?
#
loop_
_entity_poly.entity_id
_entity_poly.type
_entity_poly.pdbx_seq_one_letter_code
_entity_poly.pdbx_strand_id
1 'polypeptide(L)'
;MKVTIIGGGPGGLYFALLAKKQWPDWDITVYERNKPDDTFGWGVVFSDETLGGFEAADPETYHEIRRHFAYWTDIETWLDHGRERREPVRSTGHGFCGMSRKRLLQILQQRASDLGVRLHFQKEILDEREVGPADLILACDGVNSLIRKRHEQHFRPQIRWGKCRFAWLGTTKDLSAFTFLFRENQHGLWQIHAYPFEKGLSTFIVECHEDVWKRAGFESATEEQTCAYFRELFDDVLDGHPILSNRSNWRVFPEIRCENWSHGNIVLMGDAVHTAHFSIGSGTKLAMEDAIALNEAFRAHGLADVPKVLAAYESSRRVDVAKLQRVAHTSQQWFEECARYIHQDPVQFTFNLMTRSRRITWDNLAVRDPALIDRTREEFARKAGVRVAEGARAPEPMFTPFQLRDLRLRNRVVVSPMCQYTAVHGVPNDWHLVHLGSRAVGGAGLVIAEMTNVSPEGRITHGCAGLWNDAQEQAWRRIVEFVHTHTAARIGIQIAHAGRKGSCLTPWAGDAPLDDARAWLTLGPSADPFGPKWPAPKAMNRADMERVRDAFADSLRRADRAGFDLAELHMAHGYLLSSFLSPLSNRRTDDYGGSLANRMRFPLEVVEHARKAWPTHKPLAVRISATDWLDEQGGFTLAEAVLVARELKSRGVDLIDVSSAGNTPLSRPEYGRMYQLGLADTIRHEVGIPVMSVGGFQNADHANSAVAAGRADVVAIARAHLSDPYLTLHAGSKYGFDDPDWPVQYLAAKPR
;
A
#
# COMPACT_ATOMS: atom_id res chain seq x y z
N MET A 1 5.38 -41.60 -17.14
CA MET A 1 4.33 -40.88 -16.41
C MET A 1 3.32 -40.34 -17.41
N LYS A 2 2.02 -40.50 -17.13
CA LYS A 2 0.94 -39.95 -17.95
C LYS A 2 0.48 -38.62 -17.35
N VAL A 3 0.64 -37.54 -18.11
CA VAL A 3 0.30 -36.18 -17.68
C VAL A 3 -0.80 -35.61 -18.56
N THR A 4 -1.85 -35.14 -17.93
CA THR A 4 -2.94 -34.45 -18.61
C THR A 4 -2.94 -32.96 -18.19
N ILE A 5 -2.96 -32.10 -19.17
CA ILE A 5 -2.99 -30.63 -18.96
C ILE A 5 -4.31 -30.10 -19.51
N ILE A 6 -5.08 -29.45 -18.67
CA ILE A 6 -6.36 -28.81 -19.01
C ILE A 6 -6.13 -27.31 -19.13
N GLY A 7 -6.17 -26.80 -20.37
CA GLY A 7 -5.86 -25.40 -20.72
C GLY A 7 -4.52 -25.25 -21.45
N GLY A 8 -4.58 -24.83 -22.72
CA GLY A 8 -3.44 -24.54 -23.60
C GLY A 8 -2.93 -23.11 -23.51
N GLY A 9 -3.00 -22.48 -22.32
CA GLY A 9 -2.40 -21.19 -22.05
C GLY A 9 -0.88 -21.23 -21.85
N PRO A 10 -0.22 -20.08 -21.67
CA PRO A 10 1.25 -20.02 -21.56
C PRO A 10 1.84 -20.93 -20.49
N GLY A 11 1.23 -21.01 -19.30
CA GLY A 11 1.72 -21.88 -18.20
C GLY A 11 1.64 -23.37 -18.55
N GLY A 12 0.48 -23.82 -19.06
CA GLY A 12 0.26 -25.24 -19.41
C GLY A 12 1.16 -25.70 -20.55
N LEU A 13 1.27 -24.90 -21.63
CA LEU A 13 2.16 -25.21 -22.75
C LEU A 13 3.63 -25.19 -22.34
N TYR A 14 4.02 -24.21 -21.51
CA TYR A 14 5.41 -24.09 -21.07
C TYR A 14 5.82 -25.25 -20.16
N PHE A 15 4.93 -25.66 -19.23
CA PHE A 15 5.19 -26.87 -18.46
C PHE A 15 5.27 -28.12 -19.35
N ALA A 16 4.35 -28.25 -20.32
CA ALA A 16 4.33 -29.39 -21.22
C ALA A 16 5.66 -29.58 -21.97
N LEU A 17 6.17 -28.47 -22.53
CA LEU A 17 7.44 -28.51 -23.28
C LEU A 17 8.66 -28.75 -22.38
N LEU A 18 8.73 -28.12 -21.19
CA LEU A 18 9.82 -28.33 -20.24
C LEU A 18 9.85 -29.78 -19.72
N ALA A 19 8.68 -30.32 -19.33
CA ALA A 19 8.56 -31.68 -18.86
C ALA A 19 8.91 -32.68 -19.95
N LYS A 20 8.44 -32.48 -21.19
CA LYS A 20 8.71 -33.40 -22.32
C LYS A 20 10.18 -33.35 -22.73
N LYS A 21 10.84 -32.17 -22.66
CA LYS A 21 12.27 -32.02 -22.87
C LYS A 21 13.09 -32.79 -21.83
N GLN A 22 12.68 -32.69 -20.55
CA GLN A 22 13.38 -33.31 -19.43
C GLN A 22 13.13 -34.84 -19.36
N TRP A 23 11.90 -35.29 -19.66
CA TRP A 23 11.49 -36.66 -19.63
C TRP A 23 10.80 -37.04 -20.94
N PRO A 24 11.58 -37.41 -21.99
CA PRO A 24 11.03 -37.74 -23.33
C PRO A 24 9.98 -38.89 -23.32
N ASP A 25 10.09 -39.80 -22.38
CA ASP A 25 9.15 -40.96 -22.25
C ASP A 25 7.83 -40.60 -21.57
N TRP A 26 7.64 -39.38 -21.09
CA TRP A 26 6.35 -38.98 -20.51
C TRP A 26 5.29 -38.89 -21.62
N ASP A 27 4.12 -39.38 -21.30
CA ASP A 27 2.93 -39.29 -22.13
C ASP A 27 2.16 -38.00 -21.74
N ILE A 28 2.40 -36.90 -22.46
CA ILE A 28 1.84 -35.60 -22.15
C ILE A 28 0.78 -35.20 -23.18
N THR A 29 -0.43 -34.91 -22.69
CA THR A 29 -1.56 -34.47 -23.52
C THR A 29 -2.09 -33.12 -22.98
N VAL A 30 -2.26 -32.13 -23.86
CA VAL A 30 -2.87 -30.82 -23.56
C VAL A 30 -4.23 -30.75 -24.24
N TYR A 31 -5.24 -30.35 -23.49
CA TYR A 31 -6.59 -30.05 -23.99
C TYR A 31 -6.88 -28.57 -23.93
N GLU A 32 -7.28 -27.98 -25.05
CA GLU A 32 -7.63 -26.58 -25.19
C GLU A 32 -9.00 -26.41 -25.85
N ARG A 33 -9.87 -25.62 -25.23
CA ARG A 33 -11.25 -25.42 -25.75
C ARG A 33 -11.32 -24.54 -27.00
N ASN A 34 -10.34 -23.67 -27.17
CA ASN A 34 -10.28 -22.74 -28.32
C ASN A 34 -9.54 -23.35 -29.50
N LYS A 35 -9.62 -22.66 -30.65
CA LYS A 35 -8.77 -22.98 -31.82
C LYS A 35 -7.31 -22.61 -31.54
N PRO A 36 -6.35 -23.18 -32.26
CA PRO A 36 -4.92 -22.86 -32.09
C PRO A 36 -4.59 -21.37 -32.19
N ASP A 37 -5.30 -20.67 -33.08
CA ASP A 37 -5.07 -19.25 -33.35
C ASP A 37 -5.92 -18.29 -32.55
N ASP A 38 -6.84 -18.80 -31.73
CA ASP A 38 -7.72 -17.98 -30.91
C ASP A 38 -6.98 -17.43 -29.69
N THR A 39 -7.03 -16.11 -29.51
CA THR A 39 -6.52 -15.44 -28.33
C THR A 39 -7.51 -14.40 -27.83
N PHE A 40 -7.41 -14.06 -26.54
CA PHE A 40 -8.09 -12.92 -25.95
C PHE A 40 -7.06 -11.83 -25.67
N GLY A 41 -7.39 -10.58 -25.99
CA GLY A 41 -6.47 -9.45 -25.87
C GLY A 41 -5.41 -9.46 -27.00
N TRP A 42 -4.40 -8.61 -26.83
CA TRP A 42 -3.47 -8.25 -27.89
C TRP A 42 -2.02 -8.60 -27.53
N GLY A 43 -1.34 -7.71 -26.83
CA GLY A 43 0.06 -7.88 -26.44
C GLY A 43 0.24 -8.36 -25.02
N VAL A 44 1.39 -8.95 -24.74
CA VAL A 44 1.89 -9.24 -23.38
C VAL A 44 3.17 -8.45 -23.16
N VAL A 45 3.38 -8.01 -21.91
CA VAL A 45 4.55 -7.20 -21.50
C VAL A 45 5.39 -7.97 -20.52
N PHE A 46 6.70 -7.86 -20.66
CA PHE A 46 7.72 -8.34 -19.74
C PHE A 46 8.67 -7.19 -19.36
N SER A 47 9.26 -7.24 -18.17
CA SER A 47 10.40 -6.41 -17.82
C SER A 47 11.70 -7.17 -18.11
N ASP A 48 12.71 -6.50 -18.61
CA ASP A 48 13.99 -7.11 -19.01
C ASP A 48 14.66 -7.88 -17.86
N GLU A 49 14.57 -7.39 -16.64
CA GLU A 49 15.14 -8.00 -15.42
C GLU A 49 14.62 -9.42 -15.14
N THR A 50 13.56 -9.86 -15.83
CA THR A 50 12.80 -11.06 -15.44
C THR A 50 12.94 -12.23 -16.41
N LEU A 51 13.68 -12.05 -17.50
CA LEU A 51 13.75 -13.03 -18.61
C LEU A 51 14.81 -14.11 -18.42
N GLY A 52 15.81 -13.92 -17.54
CA GLY A 52 16.92 -14.87 -17.35
C GLY A 52 16.50 -16.27 -16.90
N GLY A 53 15.41 -16.39 -16.16
CA GLY A 53 14.86 -17.69 -15.76
C GLY A 53 14.31 -18.50 -16.93
N PHE A 54 13.77 -17.84 -17.95
CA PHE A 54 13.26 -18.51 -19.16
C PHE A 54 14.39 -19.00 -20.05
N GLU A 55 15.46 -18.22 -20.19
CA GLU A 55 16.66 -18.61 -20.93
C GLU A 55 17.31 -19.84 -20.32
N ALA A 56 17.44 -19.89 -18.99
CA ALA A 56 18.01 -21.05 -18.30
C ALA A 56 17.14 -22.31 -18.44
N ALA A 57 15.80 -22.18 -18.47
CA ALA A 57 14.86 -23.29 -18.55
C ALA A 57 14.81 -23.91 -19.96
N ASP A 58 14.64 -23.09 -21.00
CA ASP A 58 14.66 -23.52 -22.40
C ASP A 58 15.22 -22.43 -23.33
N PRO A 59 16.55 -22.44 -23.60
CA PRO A 59 17.20 -21.45 -24.45
C PRO A 59 16.58 -21.32 -25.85
N GLU A 60 16.16 -22.41 -26.46
CA GLU A 60 15.58 -22.40 -27.83
C GLU A 60 14.27 -21.61 -27.85
N THR A 61 13.33 -21.90 -26.93
CA THR A 61 12.07 -21.14 -26.80
C THR A 61 12.35 -19.69 -26.48
N TYR A 62 13.29 -19.42 -25.55
CA TYR A 62 13.63 -18.06 -25.15
C TYR A 62 14.18 -17.23 -26.33
N HIS A 63 15.12 -17.80 -27.11
CA HIS A 63 15.68 -17.08 -28.25
C HIS A 63 14.63 -16.83 -29.35
N GLU A 64 13.69 -17.77 -29.56
CA GLU A 64 12.62 -17.55 -30.51
C GLU A 64 11.66 -16.46 -30.03
N ILE A 65 11.23 -16.47 -28.76
CA ILE A 65 10.41 -15.43 -28.15
C ILE A 65 11.10 -14.06 -28.29
N ARG A 66 12.38 -13.96 -27.94
CA ARG A 66 13.16 -12.73 -27.96
C ARG A 66 13.25 -12.09 -29.34
N ARG A 67 13.23 -12.87 -30.43
CA ARG A 67 13.23 -12.36 -31.81
C ARG A 67 11.98 -11.56 -32.17
N HIS A 68 10.90 -11.76 -31.42
CA HIS A 68 9.61 -11.13 -31.67
C HIS A 68 9.28 -10.02 -30.68
N PHE A 69 10.22 -9.63 -29.81
CA PHE A 69 9.99 -8.54 -28.87
C PHE A 69 10.05 -7.16 -29.55
N ALA A 70 9.06 -6.34 -29.23
CA ALA A 70 9.15 -4.88 -29.33
C ALA A 70 9.75 -4.35 -28.03
N TYR A 71 10.81 -3.54 -28.10
CA TYR A 71 11.50 -2.98 -26.94
C TYR A 71 11.21 -1.48 -26.81
N TRP A 72 11.07 -1.01 -25.58
CA TRP A 72 11.00 0.42 -25.26
C TRP A 72 11.54 0.69 -23.85
N THR A 73 11.97 1.92 -23.63
CA THR A 73 12.58 2.35 -22.37
C THR A 73 11.80 3.45 -21.67
N ASP A 74 10.77 3.95 -22.30
CA ASP A 74 10.08 5.16 -21.86
C ASP A 74 8.64 4.86 -21.42
N ILE A 75 8.20 5.66 -20.46
CA ILE A 75 6.79 5.73 -20.03
C ILE A 75 6.32 7.15 -20.29
N GLU A 76 5.17 7.28 -20.93
CA GLU A 76 4.55 8.56 -21.25
C GLU A 76 3.21 8.68 -20.50
N THR A 77 3.00 9.81 -19.83
CA THR A 77 1.79 10.05 -19.04
C THR A 77 1.07 11.28 -19.55
N TRP A 78 -0.15 11.10 -20.01
CA TRP A 78 -1.08 12.14 -20.42
C TRP A 78 -2.12 12.35 -19.34
N LEU A 79 -2.22 13.57 -18.83
CA LEU A 79 -3.16 13.93 -17.76
C LEU A 79 -4.03 15.08 -18.23
N ASP A 80 -5.27 14.77 -18.63
CA ASP A 80 -6.24 15.76 -19.07
C ASP A 80 -7.41 15.88 -18.08
N HIS A 81 -7.71 17.10 -17.68
CA HIS A 81 -8.82 17.39 -16.77
C HIS A 81 -9.86 18.29 -17.46
N GLY A 82 -11.09 17.77 -17.59
CA GLY A 82 -12.16 18.47 -18.28
C GLY A 82 -11.81 18.75 -19.76
N ARG A 83 -11.75 20.05 -20.11
CA ARG A 83 -11.36 20.50 -21.45
C ARG A 83 -9.89 20.87 -21.58
N GLU A 84 -9.18 20.88 -20.47
CA GLU A 84 -7.76 21.21 -20.46
C GLU A 84 -6.94 20.02 -20.98
N ARG A 85 -6.19 20.27 -22.08
CA ARG A 85 -5.21 19.34 -22.63
C ARG A 85 -3.82 19.78 -22.15
N ARG A 86 -3.06 18.86 -21.61
CA ARG A 86 -1.73 19.14 -21.05
C ARG A 86 -0.68 18.39 -21.85
N GLU A 87 0.51 18.98 -21.92
CA GLU A 87 1.66 18.29 -22.49
C GLU A 87 1.98 17.03 -21.69
N PRO A 88 2.27 15.90 -22.37
CA PRO A 88 2.60 14.66 -21.70
C PRO A 88 3.92 14.76 -20.97
N VAL A 89 4.01 14.05 -19.85
CA VAL A 89 5.26 13.86 -19.12
C VAL A 89 5.88 12.55 -19.53
N ARG A 90 7.09 12.60 -20.06
CA ARG A 90 7.88 11.42 -20.45
C ARG A 90 8.92 11.11 -19.37
N SER A 91 8.95 9.86 -18.94
CA SER A 91 9.95 9.27 -18.05
C SER A 91 10.76 8.23 -18.81
N THR A 92 12.07 8.20 -18.60
CA THR A 92 13.01 7.36 -19.37
C THR A 92 13.72 6.35 -18.46
N GLY A 93 14.54 5.47 -19.04
CA GLY A 93 15.36 4.52 -18.28
C GLY A 93 14.61 3.30 -17.72
N HIS A 94 13.44 2.98 -18.29
CA HIS A 94 12.67 1.78 -17.95
C HIS A 94 12.91 0.72 -19.01
N GLY A 95 13.19 -0.52 -18.62
CA GLY A 95 13.38 -1.64 -19.56
C GLY A 95 12.11 -2.46 -19.69
N PHE A 96 11.47 -2.41 -20.84
CA PHE A 96 10.29 -3.21 -21.16
C PHE A 96 10.43 -3.87 -22.53
N CYS A 97 9.81 -5.04 -22.64
CA CYS A 97 9.56 -5.67 -23.92
C CYS A 97 8.15 -6.20 -24.01
N GLY A 98 7.58 -6.17 -25.19
CA GLY A 98 6.26 -6.70 -25.48
C GLY A 98 6.26 -7.58 -26.69
N MET A 99 5.28 -8.48 -26.77
CA MET A 99 5.07 -9.27 -27.97
C MET A 99 3.59 -9.62 -28.12
N SER A 100 3.21 -10.00 -29.34
CA SER A 100 1.89 -10.53 -29.63
C SER A 100 1.62 -11.78 -28.78
N ARG A 101 0.50 -11.75 -28.02
CA ARG A 101 0.04 -12.94 -27.27
C ARG A 101 -0.20 -14.14 -28.18
N LYS A 102 -0.74 -13.90 -29.38
CA LYS A 102 -0.94 -14.95 -30.39
C LYS A 102 0.39 -15.57 -30.78
N ARG A 103 1.41 -14.74 -31.07
CA ARG A 103 2.75 -15.23 -31.46
C ARG A 103 3.39 -16.04 -30.32
N LEU A 104 3.29 -15.58 -29.10
CA LEU A 104 3.79 -16.35 -27.94
C LEU A 104 3.16 -17.76 -27.87
N LEU A 105 1.83 -17.85 -27.99
CA LEU A 105 1.16 -19.15 -27.97
C LEU A 105 1.58 -20.04 -29.15
N GLN A 106 1.73 -19.49 -30.36
CA GLN A 106 2.19 -20.24 -31.52
C GLN A 106 3.60 -20.82 -31.32
N ILE A 107 4.54 -20.04 -30.76
CA ILE A 107 5.89 -20.50 -30.43
C ILE A 107 5.83 -21.67 -29.43
N LEU A 108 5.07 -21.53 -28.36
CA LEU A 108 4.95 -22.56 -27.32
C LEU A 108 4.26 -23.84 -27.87
N GLN A 109 3.20 -23.69 -28.68
CA GLN A 109 2.50 -24.80 -29.32
C GLN A 109 3.42 -25.57 -30.28
N GLN A 110 4.15 -24.85 -31.14
CA GLN A 110 5.08 -25.46 -32.08
C GLN A 110 6.17 -26.24 -31.33
N ARG A 111 6.81 -25.59 -30.34
CA ARG A 111 7.85 -26.24 -29.54
C ARG A 111 7.36 -27.50 -28.82
N ALA A 112 6.17 -27.42 -28.20
CA ALA A 112 5.56 -28.56 -27.52
C ALA A 112 5.29 -29.71 -28.50
N SER A 113 4.77 -29.41 -29.69
CA SER A 113 4.54 -30.39 -30.76
C SER A 113 5.82 -31.03 -31.27
N ASP A 114 6.87 -30.24 -31.50
CA ASP A 114 8.19 -30.73 -31.96
C ASP A 114 8.83 -31.72 -30.97
N LEU A 115 8.57 -31.51 -29.68
CA LEU A 115 9.00 -32.40 -28.60
C LEU A 115 8.12 -33.63 -28.45
N GLY A 116 6.97 -33.74 -29.15
CA GLY A 116 6.05 -34.87 -29.12
C GLY A 116 4.96 -34.78 -28.05
N VAL A 117 4.59 -33.57 -27.60
CA VAL A 117 3.38 -33.33 -26.78
C VAL A 117 2.15 -33.41 -27.67
N ARG A 118 1.11 -34.12 -27.24
CA ARG A 118 -0.17 -34.19 -27.96
C ARG A 118 -1.05 -32.99 -27.61
N LEU A 119 -1.42 -32.20 -28.61
CA LEU A 119 -2.27 -31.00 -28.46
C LEU A 119 -3.66 -31.29 -29.05
N HIS A 120 -4.70 -31.16 -28.25
CA HIS A 120 -6.11 -31.29 -28.65
C HIS A 120 -6.82 -29.96 -28.50
N PHE A 121 -7.04 -29.28 -29.62
CA PHE A 121 -7.78 -28.03 -29.69
C PHE A 121 -9.27 -28.25 -29.88
N GLN A 122 -10.08 -27.25 -29.58
CA GLN A 122 -11.54 -27.27 -29.66
C GLN A 122 -12.13 -28.41 -28.80
N LYS A 123 -11.43 -28.77 -27.73
CA LYS A 123 -11.82 -29.78 -26.77
C LYS A 123 -11.89 -29.18 -25.37
N GLU A 124 -13.10 -28.80 -24.98
CA GLU A 124 -13.37 -28.35 -23.62
C GLU A 124 -13.48 -29.54 -22.68
N ILE A 125 -12.83 -29.48 -21.53
CA ILE A 125 -12.92 -30.48 -20.47
C ILE A 125 -13.69 -29.81 -19.31
N LEU A 126 -14.88 -30.34 -19.09
CA LEU A 126 -15.77 -29.87 -18.01
C LEU A 126 -15.53 -30.63 -16.70
N ASP A 127 -14.94 -31.81 -16.81
CA ASP A 127 -14.70 -32.71 -15.71
C ASP A 127 -13.39 -33.47 -15.96
N GLU A 128 -12.49 -33.50 -14.99
CA GLU A 128 -11.21 -34.19 -15.08
C GLU A 128 -11.36 -35.70 -15.34
N ARG A 129 -12.49 -36.29 -15.03
CA ARG A 129 -12.80 -37.69 -15.32
C ARG A 129 -12.93 -38.00 -16.82
N GLU A 130 -13.22 -37.00 -17.64
CA GLU A 130 -13.33 -37.16 -19.11
C GLU A 130 -12.00 -37.48 -19.78
N VAL A 131 -10.87 -37.13 -19.15
CA VAL A 131 -9.54 -37.38 -19.71
C VAL A 131 -8.98 -38.77 -19.34
N GLY A 132 -9.73 -39.54 -18.56
CA GLY A 132 -9.33 -40.86 -18.07
C GLY A 132 -8.19 -40.79 -17.03
N PRO A 133 -7.69 -41.99 -16.61
CA PRO A 133 -6.68 -42.04 -15.57
C PRO A 133 -5.37 -41.37 -16.01
N ALA A 134 -4.82 -40.51 -15.17
CA ALA A 134 -3.53 -39.82 -15.32
C ALA A 134 -2.76 -39.85 -14.00
N ASP A 135 -1.43 -39.86 -14.08
CA ASP A 135 -0.58 -39.79 -12.90
C ASP A 135 -0.55 -38.34 -12.34
N LEU A 136 -0.71 -37.36 -13.24
CA LEU A 136 -0.81 -35.94 -12.90
C LEU A 136 -1.84 -35.25 -13.80
N ILE A 137 -2.72 -34.45 -13.20
CA ILE A 137 -3.65 -33.56 -13.88
C ILE A 137 -3.27 -32.12 -13.53
N LEU A 138 -2.84 -31.37 -14.53
CA LEU A 138 -2.47 -29.95 -14.38
C LEU A 138 -3.61 -29.08 -14.89
N ALA A 139 -4.28 -28.36 -14.00
CA ALA A 139 -5.34 -27.44 -14.34
C ALA A 139 -4.78 -26.02 -14.60
N CYS A 140 -4.71 -25.66 -15.89
CA CYS A 140 -4.31 -24.36 -16.43
C CYS A 140 -5.46 -23.69 -17.18
N ASP A 141 -6.71 -23.96 -16.77
CA ASP A 141 -7.96 -23.55 -17.43
C ASP A 141 -8.37 -22.11 -17.12
N GLY A 142 -7.45 -21.33 -16.53
CA GLY A 142 -7.50 -19.89 -16.43
C GLY A 142 -8.38 -19.36 -15.30
N VAL A 143 -8.69 -18.06 -15.39
CA VAL A 143 -9.40 -17.30 -14.34
C VAL A 143 -10.75 -17.91 -13.95
N ASN A 144 -11.46 -18.51 -14.90
CA ASN A 144 -12.76 -19.15 -14.70
C ASN A 144 -12.64 -20.67 -14.49
N SER A 145 -11.54 -21.15 -13.94
CA SER A 145 -11.24 -22.58 -13.78
C SER A 145 -12.42 -23.40 -13.26
N LEU A 146 -12.85 -24.35 -14.05
CA LEU A 146 -13.90 -25.32 -13.68
C LEU A 146 -13.38 -26.36 -12.69
N ILE A 147 -12.11 -26.74 -12.80
CA ILE A 147 -11.45 -27.67 -11.89
C ILE A 147 -11.35 -27.06 -10.49
N ARG A 148 -10.90 -25.78 -10.38
CA ARG A 148 -10.89 -25.06 -9.11
C ARG A 148 -12.29 -25.01 -8.48
N LYS A 149 -13.32 -24.68 -9.25
CA LYS A 149 -14.70 -24.58 -8.78
C LYS A 149 -15.23 -25.93 -8.31
N ARG A 150 -14.96 -27.00 -9.03
CA ARG A 150 -15.40 -28.37 -8.68
C ARG A 150 -14.80 -28.85 -7.35
N HIS A 151 -13.54 -28.52 -7.12
CA HIS A 151 -12.81 -28.88 -5.90
C HIS A 151 -12.65 -27.70 -4.92
N GLU A 152 -13.61 -26.79 -4.89
CA GLU A 152 -13.57 -25.57 -4.09
C GLU A 152 -13.29 -25.82 -2.61
N GLN A 153 -13.88 -26.87 -2.05
CA GLN A 153 -13.67 -27.25 -0.63
C GLN A 153 -12.22 -27.57 -0.29
N HIS A 154 -11.43 -28.07 -1.28
CA HIS A 154 -10.02 -28.41 -1.12
C HIS A 154 -9.11 -27.24 -1.43
N PHE A 155 -9.34 -26.53 -2.53
CA PHE A 155 -8.53 -25.40 -2.96
C PHE A 155 -8.81 -24.13 -2.17
N ARG A 156 -10.01 -23.98 -1.60
CA ARG A 156 -10.46 -22.83 -0.78
C ARG A 156 -10.09 -21.49 -1.42
N PRO A 157 -10.60 -21.20 -2.62
CA PRO A 157 -10.29 -19.95 -3.31
C PRO A 157 -10.89 -18.77 -2.57
N GLN A 158 -10.10 -17.72 -2.42
CA GLN A 158 -10.52 -16.38 -2.04
C GLN A 158 -10.53 -15.54 -3.29
N ILE A 159 -11.68 -14.98 -3.66
CA ILE A 159 -11.83 -14.14 -4.86
C ILE A 159 -12.30 -12.76 -4.45
N ARG A 160 -11.47 -11.75 -4.77
CA ARG A 160 -11.78 -10.36 -4.55
C ARG A 160 -11.96 -9.66 -5.90
N TRP A 161 -13.08 -9.01 -6.10
CA TRP A 161 -13.39 -8.28 -7.32
C TRP A 161 -12.90 -6.84 -7.24
N GLY A 162 -12.32 -6.33 -8.32
CA GLY A 162 -11.97 -4.93 -8.48
C GLY A 162 -13.21 -4.04 -8.59
N LYS A 163 -13.01 -2.73 -8.46
CA LYS A 163 -14.07 -1.70 -8.60
C LYS A 163 -14.18 -1.17 -10.03
N CYS A 164 -13.15 -1.37 -10.85
CA CYS A 164 -13.11 -0.90 -12.22
C CYS A 164 -13.49 -2.00 -13.21
N ARG A 165 -14.11 -1.57 -14.30
CA ARG A 165 -14.31 -2.38 -15.50
C ARG A 165 -13.21 -2.08 -16.50
N PHE A 166 -12.80 -3.08 -17.27
CA PHE A 166 -11.81 -2.90 -18.33
C PHE A 166 -12.22 -3.63 -19.61
N ALA A 167 -11.77 -3.09 -20.75
CA ALA A 167 -11.84 -3.73 -22.06
C ALA A 167 -10.44 -3.76 -22.68
N TRP A 168 -10.04 -4.93 -23.19
CA TRP A 168 -8.71 -5.12 -23.77
C TRP A 168 -8.75 -4.88 -25.29
N LEU A 169 -8.61 -3.64 -25.70
CA LEU A 169 -8.61 -3.19 -27.09
C LEU A 169 -7.19 -3.15 -27.67
N GLY A 170 -7.08 -2.90 -28.96
CA GLY A 170 -5.84 -2.65 -29.67
C GLY A 170 -5.95 -1.42 -30.58
N THR A 171 -4.83 -1.00 -31.16
CA THR A 171 -4.80 0.07 -32.18
C THR A 171 -3.67 -0.19 -33.17
N THR A 172 -3.84 0.37 -34.38
CA THR A 172 -2.76 0.39 -35.39
C THR A 172 -1.78 1.54 -35.19
N LYS A 173 -1.99 2.40 -34.16
CA LYS A 173 -1.00 3.41 -33.78
C LYS A 173 0.25 2.74 -33.24
N ASP A 174 1.39 3.03 -33.84
CA ASP A 174 2.68 2.55 -33.38
C ASP A 174 3.18 3.48 -32.26
N LEU A 175 2.99 3.05 -31.00
CA LEU A 175 3.41 3.82 -29.83
C LEU A 175 4.91 3.62 -29.57
N SER A 176 5.61 4.67 -29.17
CA SER A 176 7.04 4.64 -28.88
C SER A 176 7.38 4.39 -27.41
N ALA A 177 6.37 4.29 -26.54
CA ALA A 177 6.51 4.19 -25.09
C ALA A 177 5.35 3.39 -24.49
N PHE A 178 5.49 2.98 -23.25
CA PHE A 178 4.34 2.61 -22.44
C PHE A 178 3.57 3.89 -22.13
N THR A 179 2.37 4.02 -22.66
CA THR A 179 1.57 5.25 -22.62
C THR A 179 0.40 5.06 -21.66
N PHE A 180 0.33 5.90 -20.63
CA PHE A 180 -0.81 6.05 -19.75
C PHE A 180 -1.58 7.31 -20.14
N LEU A 181 -2.90 7.19 -20.40
CA LEU A 181 -3.76 8.32 -20.67
C LEU A 181 -4.83 8.40 -19.57
N PHE A 182 -4.96 9.57 -18.97
CA PHE A 182 -5.99 9.86 -18.00
C PHE A 182 -6.80 11.04 -18.53
N ARG A 183 -8.06 10.79 -18.86
CA ARG A 183 -8.93 11.80 -19.47
C ARG A 183 -10.29 11.80 -18.81
N GLU A 184 -10.71 12.96 -18.33
CA GLU A 184 -12.02 13.17 -17.75
C GLU A 184 -12.96 13.81 -18.77
N ASN A 185 -14.20 13.31 -18.82
CA ASN A 185 -15.29 13.89 -19.62
C ASN A 185 -16.60 13.91 -18.80
N GLN A 186 -17.75 14.20 -19.45
CA GLN A 186 -19.06 14.28 -18.79
C GLN A 186 -19.49 12.98 -18.08
N HIS A 187 -18.90 11.84 -18.41
CA HIS A 187 -19.22 10.55 -17.79
C HIS A 187 -18.28 10.23 -16.60
N GLY A 188 -17.12 10.88 -16.53
CA GLY A 188 -16.10 10.71 -15.51
C GLY A 188 -14.72 10.40 -16.10
N LEU A 189 -13.87 9.76 -15.30
CA LEU A 189 -12.46 9.49 -15.63
C LEU A 189 -12.29 8.18 -16.39
N TRP A 190 -11.60 8.27 -17.53
CA TRP A 190 -11.13 7.15 -18.34
C TRP A 190 -9.63 7.01 -18.20
N GLN A 191 -9.17 5.77 -18.08
CA GLN A 191 -7.77 5.40 -17.88
C GLN A 191 -7.37 4.44 -19.00
N ILE A 192 -6.25 4.72 -19.65
CA ILE A 192 -5.73 3.88 -20.72
C ILE A 192 -4.35 3.39 -20.36
N HIS A 193 -4.11 2.10 -20.58
CA HIS A 193 -2.82 1.44 -20.53
C HIS A 193 -2.48 0.98 -21.95
N ALA A 194 -1.60 1.70 -22.63
CA ALA A 194 -1.24 1.39 -24.00
C ALA A 194 0.25 1.16 -24.17
N TYR A 195 0.63 0.19 -25.00
CA TYR A 195 2.03 -0.15 -25.26
C TYR A 195 2.18 -0.91 -26.59
N PRO A 196 3.32 -0.74 -27.28
CA PRO A 196 3.59 -1.48 -28.51
C PRO A 196 3.85 -2.95 -28.21
N PHE A 197 3.46 -3.85 -29.11
CA PHE A 197 3.78 -5.28 -28.98
C PHE A 197 4.22 -5.91 -30.31
N GLU A 198 3.99 -5.22 -31.41
CA GLU A 198 4.39 -5.60 -32.76
C GLU A 198 4.45 -4.32 -33.63
N LYS A 199 5.24 -4.30 -34.67
CA LYS A 199 5.36 -3.13 -35.55
C LYS A 199 3.99 -2.73 -36.13
N GLY A 200 3.59 -1.49 -35.88
CA GLY A 200 2.30 -0.95 -36.32
C GLY A 200 1.11 -1.46 -35.53
N LEU A 201 1.32 -2.08 -34.36
CA LEU A 201 0.27 -2.56 -33.47
C LEU A 201 0.60 -2.28 -32.01
N SER A 202 -0.36 -1.70 -31.32
CA SER A 202 -0.27 -1.46 -29.87
C SER A 202 -1.50 -1.97 -29.13
N THR A 203 -1.30 -2.44 -27.91
CA THR A 203 -2.37 -2.71 -26.96
C THR A 203 -2.98 -1.39 -26.50
N PHE A 204 -4.29 -1.36 -26.26
CA PHE A 204 -5.04 -0.20 -25.79
C PHE A 204 -6.08 -0.65 -24.76
N ILE A 205 -5.66 -0.89 -23.51
CA ILE A 205 -6.57 -1.32 -22.45
C ILE A 205 -7.27 -0.08 -21.90
N VAL A 206 -8.59 -0.11 -21.91
CA VAL A 206 -9.44 0.93 -21.30
C VAL A 206 -9.88 0.46 -19.93
N GLU A 207 -9.76 1.30 -18.93
CA GLU A 207 -10.23 1.03 -17.57
C GLU A 207 -11.03 2.22 -17.03
N CYS A 208 -12.12 1.95 -16.30
CA CYS A 208 -12.92 2.98 -15.62
C CYS A 208 -13.75 2.38 -14.48
N HIS A 209 -14.19 3.22 -13.57
CA HIS A 209 -15.19 2.83 -12.55
C HIS A 209 -16.50 2.36 -13.18
N GLU A 210 -17.18 1.44 -12.51
CA GLU A 210 -18.45 0.87 -13.00
C GLU A 210 -19.55 1.93 -13.21
N ASP A 211 -19.58 2.96 -12.38
CA ASP A 211 -20.53 4.06 -12.51
C ASP A 211 -20.23 4.96 -13.74
N VAL A 212 -18.96 5.16 -14.10
CA VAL A 212 -18.54 5.83 -15.35
C VAL A 212 -18.99 5.02 -16.55
N TRP A 213 -18.74 3.71 -16.54
CA TRP A 213 -19.14 2.75 -17.56
C TRP A 213 -20.65 2.75 -17.78
N LYS A 214 -21.45 2.77 -16.69
CA LYS A 214 -22.91 2.85 -16.77
C LYS A 214 -23.39 4.19 -17.31
N ARG A 215 -22.85 5.31 -16.84
CA ARG A 215 -23.22 6.66 -17.34
C ARG A 215 -22.91 6.83 -18.84
N ALA A 216 -21.88 6.19 -19.32
CA ALA A 216 -21.51 6.20 -20.73
C ALA A 216 -22.34 5.23 -21.61
N GLY A 217 -23.22 4.42 -21.01
CA GLY A 217 -24.14 3.53 -21.74
C GLY A 217 -23.51 2.21 -22.21
N PHE A 218 -22.38 1.82 -21.67
CA PHE A 218 -21.67 0.60 -22.13
C PHE A 218 -22.30 -0.72 -21.67
N GLU A 219 -23.39 -0.68 -20.88
CA GLU A 219 -24.15 -1.89 -20.53
C GLU A 219 -24.75 -2.59 -21.76
N SER A 220 -25.07 -1.84 -22.80
CA SER A 220 -25.68 -2.35 -24.04
C SER A 220 -24.86 -2.06 -25.29
N ALA A 221 -23.67 -1.47 -25.16
CA ALA A 221 -22.83 -1.13 -26.29
C ALA A 221 -22.17 -2.36 -26.92
N THR A 222 -22.12 -2.39 -28.25
CA THR A 222 -21.37 -3.39 -29.00
C THR A 222 -19.86 -3.11 -28.94
N GLU A 223 -19.05 -4.08 -29.40
CA GLU A 223 -17.59 -3.86 -29.52
C GLU A 223 -17.27 -2.72 -30.50
N GLU A 224 -18.02 -2.60 -31.60
CA GLU A 224 -17.87 -1.53 -32.62
C GLU A 224 -18.19 -0.16 -32.02
N GLN A 225 -19.28 -0.04 -31.27
CA GLN A 225 -19.65 1.18 -30.58
C GLN A 225 -18.61 1.58 -29.55
N THR A 226 -18.07 0.60 -28.80
CA THR A 226 -16.97 0.81 -27.85
C THR A 226 -15.72 1.34 -28.57
N CYS A 227 -15.31 0.72 -29.66
CA CYS A 227 -14.16 1.15 -30.46
C CYS A 227 -14.35 2.56 -31.03
N ALA A 228 -15.55 2.88 -31.56
CA ALA A 228 -15.85 4.19 -32.09
C ALA A 228 -15.78 5.30 -31.04
N TYR A 229 -16.32 5.04 -29.84
CA TYR A 229 -16.27 5.97 -28.70
C TYR A 229 -14.86 6.34 -28.31
N PHE A 230 -13.98 5.34 -28.13
CA PHE A 230 -12.61 5.60 -27.70
C PHE A 230 -11.73 6.16 -28.82
N ARG A 231 -12.02 5.84 -30.08
CA ARG A 231 -11.37 6.50 -31.22
C ARG A 231 -11.67 8.00 -31.23
N GLU A 232 -12.94 8.41 -31.01
CA GLU A 232 -13.32 9.81 -30.93
C GLU A 232 -12.71 10.49 -29.68
N LEU A 233 -12.81 9.85 -28.53
CA LEU A 233 -12.32 10.41 -27.27
C LEU A 233 -10.81 10.69 -27.27
N PHE A 234 -10.02 9.85 -27.95
CA PHE A 234 -8.57 9.92 -28.00
C PHE A 234 -8.00 10.18 -29.42
N ASP A 235 -8.78 10.82 -30.30
CA ASP A 235 -8.39 11.08 -31.69
C ASP A 235 -7.08 11.88 -31.79
N ASP A 236 -6.87 12.83 -30.89
CA ASP A 236 -5.65 13.64 -30.78
C ASP A 236 -4.38 12.82 -30.44
N VAL A 237 -4.53 11.70 -29.74
CA VAL A 237 -3.42 10.78 -29.42
C VAL A 237 -3.30 9.68 -30.47
N LEU A 238 -4.43 9.21 -30.98
CA LEU A 238 -4.49 8.14 -31.98
C LEU A 238 -4.11 8.60 -33.39
N ASP A 239 -4.16 9.91 -33.67
CA ASP A 239 -3.76 10.49 -34.95
C ASP A 239 -4.49 9.82 -36.14
N GLY A 240 -5.79 9.62 -35.99
CA GLY A 240 -6.67 8.99 -36.98
C GLY A 240 -6.58 7.46 -37.06
N HIS A 241 -5.72 6.82 -36.30
CA HIS A 241 -5.60 5.35 -36.25
C HIS A 241 -6.84 4.71 -35.58
N PRO A 242 -7.35 3.58 -36.13
CA PRO A 242 -8.51 2.90 -35.56
C PRO A 242 -8.19 2.22 -34.21
N ILE A 243 -9.23 2.10 -33.38
CA ILE A 243 -9.27 1.17 -32.26
C ILE A 243 -9.81 -0.17 -32.76
N LEU A 244 -9.20 -1.25 -32.33
CA LEU A 244 -9.47 -2.61 -32.73
C LEU A 244 -10.01 -3.44 -31.55
N SER A 245 -10.95 -4.35 -31.81
CA SER A 245 -11.42 -5.33 -30.85
C SER A 245 -10.96 -6.75 -31.20
N ASN A 246 -10.81 -7.58 -30.19
CA ASN A 246 -10.53 -9.01 -30.32
C ASN A 246 -11.22 -9.77 -29.17
N ARG A 247 -12.55 -9.96 -29.27
CA ARG A 247 -13.39 -10.46 -28.18
C ARG A 247 -13.20 -9.64 -26.90
N SER A 248 -13.18 -8.30 -27.07
CA SER A 248 -12.81 -7.31 -26.07
C SER A 248 -13.99 -6.91 -25.19
N ASN A 249 -14.65 -7.90 -24.59
CA ASN A 249 -15.78 -7.67 -23.69
C ASN A 249 -15.35 -6.94 -22.42
N TRP A 250 -16.21 -6.06 -21.91
CA TRP A 250 -16.03 -5.42 -20.61
C TRP A 250 -16.08 -6.44 -19.47
N ARG A 251 -15.08 -6.37 -18.59
CA ARG A 251 -14.90 -7.30 -17.47
C ARG A 251 -14.49 -6.54 -16.22
N VAL A 252 -14.68 -7.17 -15.05
CA VAL A 252 -14.09 -6.75 -13.80
C VAL A 252 -12.95 -7.72 -13.50
N PHE A 253 -11.84 -7.21 -12.99
CA PHE A 253 -10.68 -8.05 -12.69
C PHE A 253 -10.88 -8.79 -11.34
N PRO A 254 -10.78 -10.13 -11.30
CA PRO A 254 -10.78 -10.87 -10.06
C PRO A 254 -9.35 -11.11 -9.56
N GLU A 255 -9.07 -10.74 -8.33
CA GLU A 255 -7.89 -11.21 -7.62
C GLU A 255 -8.21 -12.55 -6.97
N ILE A 256 -7.55 -13.61 -7.44
CA ILE A 256 -7.75 -14.98 -7.00
C ILE A 256 -6.55 -15.41 -6.15
N ARG A 257 -6.83 -16.05 -5.02
CA ARG A 257 -5.86 -16.72 -4.15
C ARG A 257 -6.43 -18.04 -3.68
N CYS A 258 -5.75 -19.15 -3.95
CA CYS A 258 -6.13 -20.44 -3.39
C CYS A 258 -5.31 -20.74 -2.14
N GLU A 259 -5.98 -21.26 -1.10
CA GLU A 259 -5.29 -21.67 0.14
C GLU A 259 -4.41 -22.89 -0.11
N ASN A 260 -4.88 -23.84 -0.91
CA ASN A 260 -4.13 -25.03 -1.34
C ASN A 260 -4.05 -25.02 -2.87
N TRP A 261 -2.93 -25.48 -3.42
CA TRP A 261 -2.70 -25.48 -4.86
C TRP A 261 -2.84 -26.88 -5.48
N SER A 262 -2.86 -27.91 -4.65
CA SER A 262 -2.97 -29.29 -5.09
C SER A 262 -4.00 -30.11 -4.28
N HIS A 263 -4.58 -31.13 -4.91
CA HIS A 263 -5.47 -32.09 -4.30
C HIS A 263 -5.31 -33.46 -4.99
N GLY A 264 -4.80 -34.46 -4.26
CA GLY A 264 -4.47 -35.75 -4.85
C GLY A 264 -3.42 -35.61 -5.95
N ASN A 265 -3.77 -36.01 -7.17
CA ASN A 265 -2.93 -35.87 -8.36
C ASN A 265 -3.30 -34.62 -9.21
N ILE A 266 -4.19 -33.77 -8.73
CA ILE A 266 -4.59 -32.51 -9.40
C ILE A 266 -3.79 -31.37 -8.83
N VAL A 267 -3.23 -30.52 -9.70
CA VAL A 267 -2.56 -29.27 -9.33
C VAL A 267 -3.05 -28.10 -10.17
N LEU A 268 -3.30 -26.97 -9.54
CA LEU A 268 -3.64 -25.70 -10.22
C LEU A 268 -2.37 -24.94 -10.57
N MET A 269 -2.40 -24.21 -11.72
CA MET A 269 -1.29 -23.38 -12.17
C MET A 269 -1.78 -22.11 -12.88
N GLY A 270 -1.03 -21.02 -12.74
CA GLY A 270 -1.33 -19.72 -13.37
C GLY A 270 -2.64 -19.12 -12.87
N ASP A 271 -3.44 -18.53 -13.78
CA ASP A 271 -4.69 -17.86 -13.42
C ASP A 271 -5.75 -18.79 -12.79
N ALA A 272 -5.59 -20.11 -12.89
CA ALA A 272 -6.45 -21.05 -12.20
C ALA A 272 -6.22 -21.05 -10.69
N VAL A 273 -5.02 -20.74 -10.22
CA VAL A 273 -4.64 -20.76 -8.80
C VAL A 273 -4.46 -19.37 -8.21
N HIS A 274 -3.93 -18.41 -8.98
CA HIS A 274 -3.68 -17.03 -8.56
C HIS A 274 -3.70 -16.07 -9.74
N THR A 275 -4.18 -14.85 -9.50
CA THR A 275 -4.15 -13.77 -10.50
C THR A 275 -3.44 -12.55 -9.93
N ALA A 276 -2.86 -11.74 -10.80
CA ALA A 276 -2.28 -10.46 -10.48
C ALA A 276 -2.78 -9.41 -11.48
N HIS A 277 -3.22 -8.24 -10.98
CA HIS A 277 -3.79 -7.19 -11.81
C HIS A 277 -2.84 -6.80 -12.96
N PHE A 278 -3.39 -6.58 -14.14
CA PHE A 278 -2.64 -6.33 -15.38
C PHE A 278 -1.78 -5.05 -15.33
N SER A 279 -2.08 -4.11 -14.43
CA SER A 279 -1.35 -2.84 -14.28
C SER A 279 0.15 -2.98 -13.93
N ILE A 280 0.61 -4.18 -13.60
CA ILE A 280 2.03 -4.50 -13.35
C ILE A 280 2.63 -5.44 -14.40
N GLY A 281 1.85 -5.87 -15.42
CA GLY A 281 2.33 -6.67 -16.55
C GLY A 281 2.87 -8.05 -16.21
N SER A 282 2.36 -8.74 -15.17
CA SER A 282 3.03 -9.95 -14.64
C SER A 282 2.27 -11.27 -14.81
N GLY A 283 1.02 -11.28 -15.29
CA GLY A 283 0.19 -12.50 -15.31
C GLY A 283 0.80 -13.64 -16.13
N THR A 284 1.20 -13.38 -17.38
CA THR A 284 1.83 -14.39 -18.25
C THR A 284 3.16 -14.88 -17.67
N LYS A 285 3.97 -13.97 -17.15
CA LYS A 285 5.25 -14.28 -16.49
C LYS A 285 5.04 -15.24 -15.31
N LEU A 286 4.09 -14.92 -14.42
CA LEU A 286 3.79 -15.76 -13.26
C LEU A 286 3.44 -17.18 -13.66
N ALA A 287 2.57 -17.35 -14.66
CA ALA A 287 2.16 -18.67 -15.13
C ALA A 287 3.34 -19.48 -15.72
N MET A 288 4.27 -18.82 -16.43
CA MET A 288 5.46 -19.48 -16.96
C MET A 288 6.48 -19.80 -15.86
N GLU A 289 6.64 -18.94 -14.85
CA GLU A 289 7.48 -19.22 -13.67
C GLU A 289 6.94 -20.38 -12.84
N ASP A 290 5.62 -20.52 -12.73
CA ASP A 290 5.00 -21.69 -12.09
C ASP A 290 5.35 -22.98 -12.82
N ALA A 291 5.37 -22.94 -14.17
CA ALA A 291 5.78 -24.08 -14.99
C ALA A 291 7.23 -24.49 -14.74
N ILE A 292 8.14 -23.51 -14.64
CA ILE A 292 9.55 -23.77 -14.29
C ILE A 292 9.62 -24.40 -12.89
N ALA A 293 8.96 -23.81 -11.91
CA ALA A 293 9.03 -24.29 -10.53
C ALA A 293 8.48 -25.71 -10.36
N LEU A 294 7.38 -26.05 -11.04
CA LEU A 294 6.84 -27.41 -11.01
C LEU A 294 7.81 -28.40 -11.67
N ASN A 295 8.42 -28.03 -12.81
CA ASN A 295 9.42 -28.85 -13.48
C ASN A 295 10.65 -29.08 -12.59
N GLU A 296 11.15 -28.05 -11.92
CA GLU A 296 12.25 -28.12 -10.96
C GLU A 296 11.90 -28.99 -9.73
N ALA A 297 10.66 -28.91 -9.24
CA ALA A 297 10.21 -29.75 -8.14
C ALA A 297 10.25 -31.25 -8.50
N PHE A 298 9.82 -31.61 -9.73
CA PHE A 298 9.95 -32.98 -10.23
C PHE A 298 11.42 -33.40 -10.36
N ARG A 299 12.29 -32.52 -10.83
CA ARG A 299 13.72 -32.79 -10.93
C ARG A 299 14.38 -33.03 -9.57
N ALA A 300 13.99 -32.25 -8.56
CA ALA A 300 14.59 -32.33 -7.23
C ALA A 300 14.09 -33.53 -6.41
N HIS A 301 12.83 -33.91 -6.55
CA HIS A 301 12.20 -34.92 -5.68
C HIS A 301 11.89 -36.25 -6.39
N GLY A 302 12.12 -36.34 -7.70
CA GLY A 302 11.89 -37.53 -8.50
C GLY A 302 10.40 -37.81 -8.80
N LEU A 303 10.10 -38.97 -9.36
CA LEU A 303 8.79 -39.28 -9.93
C LEU A 303 7.94 -40.21 -9.03
N ALA A 304 8.52 -40.74 -7.96
CA ALA A 304 7.88 -41.77 -7.14
C ALA A 304 6.84 -41.23 -6.15
N ASP A 305 6.91 -39.95 -5.81
CA ASP A 305 6.07 -39.31 -4.79
C ASP A 305 5.52 -37.98 -5.31
N VAL A 306 4.49 -38.06 -6.14
CA VAL A 306 3.82 -36.86 -6.71
C VAL A 306 3.33 -35.88 -5.63
N PRO A 307 2.66 -36.30 -4.53
CA PRO A 307 2.24 -35.40 -3.48
C PRO A 307 3.40 -34.56 -2.89
N LYS A 308 4.56 -35.17 -2.71
CA LYS A 308 5.75 -34.46 -2.21
C LYS A 308 6.26 -33.40 -3.21
N VAL A 309 6.25 -33.74 -4.51
CA VAL A 309 6.61 -32.80 -5.59
C VAL A 309 5.65 -31.61 -5.59
N LEU A 310 4.35 -31.83 -5.49
CA LEU A 310 3.33 -30.78 -5.50
C LEU A 310 3.44 -29.89 -4.26
N ALA A 311 3.72 -30.44 -3.10
CA ALA A 311 3.98 -29.68 -1.88
C ALA A 311 5.26 -28.79 -1.99
N ALA A 312 6.31 -29.31 -2.61
CA ALA A 312 7.53 -28.56 -2.87
C ALA A 312 7.31 -27.40 -3.88
N TYR A 313 6.58 -27.66 -4.96
CA TYR A 313 6.16 -26.64 -5.92
C TYR A 313 5.39 -25.51 -5.22
N GLU A 314 4.33 -25.84 -4.49
CA GLU A 314 3.52 -24.87 -3.78
C GLU A 314 4.35 -24.05 -2.78
N SER A 315 5.19 -24.72 -1.98
CA SER A 315 6.07 -24.05 -1.01
C SER A 315 7.05 -23.07 -1.67
N SER A 316 7.65 -23.43 -2.80
CA SER A 316 8.62 -22.61 -3.51
C SER A 316 7.99 -21.36 -4.12
N ARG A 317 6.73 -21.44 -4.61
CA ARG A 317 6.08 -20.34 -5.33
C ARG A 317 5.25 -19.43 -4.46
N ARG A 318 4.65 -19.95 -3.38
CA ARG A 318 3.66 -19.24 -2.55
C ARG A 318 4.14 -17.88 -2.07
N VAL A 319 5.39 -17.78 -1.62
CA VAL A 319 5.95 -16.53 -1.07
C VAL A 319 6.11 -15.47 -2.16
N ASP A 320 6.63 -15.84 -3.33
CA ASP A 320 6.91 -14.88 -4.40
C ASP A 320 5.63 -14.43 -5.10
N VAL A 321 4.69 -15.36 -5.30
CA VAL A 321 3.35 -15.01 -5.78
C VAL A 321 2.64 -14.07 -4.82
N ALA A 322 2.66 -14.34 -3.50
CA ALA A 322 2.03 -13.46 -2.51
C ALA A 322 2.66 -12.06 -2.49
N LYS A 323 3.99 -11.95 -2.62
CA LYS A 323 4.68 -10.64 -2.74
C LYS A 323 4.20 -9.88 -3.99
N LEU A 324 4.12 -10.57 -5.14
CA LEU A 324 3.72 -9.94 -6.39
C LEU A 324 2.24 -9.55 -6.38
N GLN A 325 1.35 -10.42 -5.86
CA GLN A 325 -0.06 -10.09 -5.69
C GLN A 325 -0.27 -8.85 -4.82
N ARG A 326 0.51 -8.70 -3.74
CA ARG A 326 0.46 -7.48 -2.90
C ARG A 326 0.84 -6.23 -3.69
N VAL A 327 1.88 -6.30 -4.49
CA VAL A 327 2.31 -5.18 -5.36
C VAL A 327 1.23 -4.86 -6.40
N ALA A 328 0.68 -5.89 -7.04
CA ALA A 328 -0.40 -5.76 -8.02
C ALA A 328 -1.66 -5.16 -7.42
N HIS A 329 -2.06 -5.63 -6.23
CA HIS A 329 -3.19 -5.12 -5.49
C HIS A 329 -3.02 -3.62 -5.12
N THR A 330 -1.83 -3.25 -4.61
CA THR A 330 -1.54 -1.84 -4.30
C THR A 330 -1.59 -0.97 -5.55
N SER A 331 -1.13 -1.47 -6.70
CA SER A 331 -1.24 -0.79 -7.99
C SER A 331 -2.69 -0.69 -8.46
N GLN A 332 -3.48 -1.75 -8.35
CA GLN A 332 -4.91 -1.77 -8.69
C GLN A 332 -5.68 -0.74 -7.87
N GLN A 333 -5.50 -0.72 -6.54
CA GLN A 333 -6.14 0.29 -5.66
C GLN A 333 -5.82 1.72 -6.10
N TRP A 334 -4.59 1.97 -6.54
CA TRP A 334 -4.22 3.30 -7.05
C TRP A 334 -5.03 3.67 -8.29
N PHE A 335 -5.20 2.77 -9.27
CA PHE A 335 -6.01 3.02 -10.47
C PHE A 335 -7.49 3.17 -10.12
N GLU A 336 -8.01 2.35 -9.22
CA GLU A 336 -9.39 2.48 -8.72
C GLU A 336 -9.67 3.83 -8.05
N GLU A 337 -8.66 4.48 -7.50
CA GLU A 337 -8.78 5.71 -6.73
C GLU A 337 -8.08 6.92 -7.37
N CYS A 338 -7.56 6.78 -8.59
CA CYS A 338 -6.72 7.80 -9.22
C CYS A 338 -7.45 9.12 -9.53
N ALA A 339 -8.78 9.13 -9.57
CA ALA A 339 -9.58 10.36 -9.70
C ALA A 339 -9.25 11.40 -8.63
N ARG A 340 -8.80 10.97 -7.43
CA ARG A 340 -8.36 11.89 -6.37
C ARG A 340 -7.10 12.69 -6.71
N TYR A 341 -6.31 12.24 -7.68
CA TYR A 341 -5.05 12.86 -8.09
C TYR A 341 -5.14 13.67 -9.37
N ILE A 342 -6.28 13.68 -10.05
CA ILE A 342 -6.45 14.32 -11.38
C ILE A 342 -6.10 15.83 -11.37
N HIS A 343 -6.18 16.48 -10.20
CA HIS A 343 -5.83 17.88 -10.02
C HIS A 343 -4.35 18.13 -9.71
N GLN A 344 -3.55 17.07 -9.57
CA GLN A 344 -2.11 17.22 -9.40
C GLN A 344 -1.47 17.84 -10.65
N ASP A 345 -0.34 18.49 -10.45
CA ASP A 345 0.53 18.86 -11.55
C ASP A 345 0.97 17.62 -12.34
N PRO A 346 1.11 17.67 -13.67
CA PRO A 346 1.46 16.51 -14.48
C PRO A 346 2.73 15.79 -14.05
N VAL A 347 3.76 16.54 -13.59
CA VAL A 347 5.02 15.94 -13.11
C VAL A 347 4.79 15.20 -11.80
N GLN A 348 4.07 15.80 -10.85
CA GLN A 348 3.72 15.16 -9.58
C GLN A 348 2.82 13.95 -9.79
N PHE A 349 1.84 14.03 -10.69
CA PHE A 349 0.96 12.91 -11.03
C PHE A 349 1.77 11.75 -11.63
N THR A 350 2.68 12.05 -12.56
CA THR A 350 3.58 11.04 -13.16
C THR A 350 4.43 10.37 -12.09
N PHE A 351 5.04 11.14 -11.19
CA PHE A 351 5.79 10.58 -10.07
C PHE A 351 4.92 9.70 -9.18
N ASN A 352 3.69 10.12 -8.87
CA ASN A 352 2.72 9.36 -8.08
C ASN A 352 2.35 8.04 -8.78
N LEU A 353 2.07 8.09 -10.10
CA LEU A 353 1.81 6.91 -10.94
C LEU A 353 3.00 5.93 -10.91
N MET A 354 4.23 6.43 -11.08
CA MET A 354 5.44 5.59 -11.11
C MET A 354 5.68 4.88 -9.77
N THR A 355 5.38 5.55 -8.67
CA THR A 355 5.60 5.04 -7.30
C THR A 355 4.36 4.35 -6.69
N ARG A 356 3.27 4.20 -7.44
CA ARG A 356 1.96 3.71 -6.97
C ARG A 356 2.01 2.36 -6.25
N SER A 357 2.82 1.44 -6.73
CA SER A 357 2.96 0.09 -6.18
C SER A 357 3.86 0.00 -4.94
N ARG A 358 4.53 1.11 -4.57
CA ARG A 358 5.56 1.20 -3.53
C ARG A 358 6.80 0.31 -3.76
N ARG A 359 6.89 -0.35 -4.92
CA ARG A 359 8.09 -1.10 -5.34
C ARG A 359 9.15 -0.15 -5.90
N ILE A 360 8.71 0.77 -6.76
CA ILE A 360 9.54 1.87 -7.25
C ILE A 360 9.43 3.03 -6.25
N THR A 361 10.56 3.63 -5.91
CA THR A 361 10.71 4.67 -4.90
C THR A 361 11.47 5.86 -5.46
N TRP A 362 11.63 6.91 -4.67
CA TRP A 362 12.42 8.09 -5.01
C TRP A 362 13.83 7.72 -5.47
N ASP A 363 14.55 6.91 -4.69
CA ASP A 363 15.93 6.51 -5.00
C ASP A 363 16.02 5.62 -6.24
N ASN A 364 15.06 4.72 -6.45
CA ASN A 364 15.02 3.91 -7.67
C ASN A 364 14.85 4.78 -8.92
N LEU A 365 13.95 5.76 -8.86
CA LEU A 365 13.75 6.69 -9.98
C LEU A 365 14.94 7.63 -10.16
N ALA A 366 15.61 8.05 -9.08
CA ALA A 366 16.81 8.86 -9.19
C ALA A 366 17.94 8.19 -9.99
N VAL A 367 18.00 6.84 -9.96
CA VAL A 367 18.95 6.06 -10.76
C VAL A 367 18.45 5.87 -12.19
N ARG A 368 17.15 5.62 -12.38
CA ARG A 368 16.58 5.32 -13.71
C ARG A 368 16.35 6.57 -14.55
N ASP A 369 15.75 7.58 -13.94
CA ASP A 369 15.37 8.85 -14.57
C ASP A 369 15.66 10.03 -13.63
N PRO A 370 16.92 10.46 -13.54
CA PRO A 370 17.29 11.61 -12.72
C PRO A 370 16.58 12.91 -13.16
N ALA A 371 16.23 13.05 -14.45
CA ALA A 371 15.56 14.24 -14.96
C ALA A 371 14.13 14.36 -14.42
N LEU A 372 13.38 13.27 -14.32
CA LEU A 372 12.05 13.26 -13.71
C LEU A 372 12.15 13.62 -12.21
N ILE A 373 13.16 13.12 -11.52
CA ILE A 373 13.39 13.42 -10.10
C ILE A 373 13.73 14.90 -9.90
N ASP A 374 14.56 15.48 -10.76
CA ASP A 374 14.91 16.90 -10.71
C ASP A 374 13.67 17.77 -10.92
N ARG A 375 12.88 17.51 -11.95
CA ARG A 375 11.61 18.19 -12.21
C ARG A 375 10.63 18.05 -11.03
N THR A 376 10.51 16.84 -10.46
CA THR A 376 9.63 16.57 -9.30
C THR A 376 10.08 17.37 -8.08
N ARG A 377 11.37 17.45 -7.83
CA ARG A 377 11.98 18.19 -6.73
C ARG A 377 11.74 19.69 -6.86
N GLU A 378 12.00 20.24 -8.04
CA GLU A 378 11.81 21.66 -8.35
C GLU A 378 10.35 22.09 -8.18
N GLU A 379 9.43 21.30 -8.78
CA GLU A 379 7.99 21.58 -8.69
C GLU A 379 7.48 21.47 -7.25
N PHE A 380 7.96 20.48 -6.48
CA PHE A 380 7.59 20.34 -5.09
C PHE A 380 8.13 21.51 -4.23
N ALA A 381 9.38 21.90 -4.43
CA ALA A 381 9.98 23.05 -3.74
C ALA A 381 9.23 24.35 -4.04
N ARG A 382 8.84 24.56 -5.32
CA ARG A 382 8.04 25.72 -5.76
C ARG A 382 6.68 25.74 -5.03
N LYS A 383 5.96 24.64 -4.96
CA LYS A 383 4.67 24.50 -4.23
C LYS A 383 4.83 24.72 -2.72
N ALA A 384 5.94 24.29 -2.16
CA ALA A 384 6.28 24.48 -0.74
C ALA A 384 6.77 25.91 -0.42
N GLY A 385 6.82 26.82 -1.42
CA GLY A 385 7.27 28.20 -1.25
C GLY A 385 8.77 28.33 -0.97
N VAL A 386 9.58 27.36 -1.37
CA VAL A 386 11.04 27.40 -1.24
C VAL A 386 11.62 28.23 -2.40
N ARG A 387 12.40 29.27 -2.08
CA ARG A 387 13.17 30.00 -3.07
C ARG A 387 14.49 29.29 -3.31
N VAL A 388 14.69 28.81 -4.53
CA VAL A 388 15.95 28.19 -4.96
C VAL A 388 16.77 29.26 -5.68
N ALA A 389 18.02 29.46 -5.28
CA ALA A 389 18.91 30.39 -5.97
C ALA A 389 19.22 29.89 -7.38
N GLU A 390 19.52 30.79 -8.30
CA GLU A 390 19.87 30.45 -9.67
C GLU A 390 21.09 29.53 -9.71
N GLY A 391 20.97 28.40 -10.40
CA GLY A 391 22.01 27.36 -10.48
C GLY A 391 22.12 26.46 -9.25
N ALA A 392 21.34 26.69 -8.18
CA ALA A 392 21.31 25.81 -7.01
C ALA A 392 20.31 24.67 -7.22
N ARG A 393 20.60 23.54 -6.62
CA ARG A 393 19.70 22.38 -6.59
C ARG A 393 18.57 22.59 -5.57
N ALA A 394 17.33 22.37 -5.96
CA ALA A 394 16.20 22.39 -5.03
C ALA A 394 16.34 21.26 -3.98
N PRO A 395 15.86 21.47 -2.73
CA PRO A 395 15.89 20.44 -1.70
C PRO A 395 14.94 19.28 -2.05
N GLU A 396 15.26 18.09 -1.59
CA GLU A 396 14.34 16.94 -1.64
C GLU A 396 13.03 17.27 -0.90
N PRO A 397 11.91 16.71 -1.32
CA PRO A 397 10.58 16.98 -0.74
C PRO A 397 10.54 16.90 0.78
N MET A 398 11.23 15.93 1.39
CA MET A 398 11.29 15.78 2.85
C MET A 398 11.95 16.97 3.55
N PHE A 399 12.86 17.73 2.90
CA PHE A 399 13.56 18.89 3.45
C PHE A 399 12.85 20.21 3.20
N THR A 400 11.68 20.20 2.57
CA THR A 400 10.88 21.41 2.39
C THR A 400 10.10 21.73 3.68
N PRO A 401 9.90 23.03 4.00
CA PRO A 401 9.14 23.41 5.18
C PRO A 401 7.66 23.00 5.08
N PHE A 402 7.04 22.91 6.25
CA PHE A 402 5.59 22.68 6.36
C PHE A 402 4.97 23.57 7.43
N GLN A 403 3.82 24.17 7.12
CA GLN A 403 3.14 25.14 7.99
C GLN A 403 1.83 24.55 8.55
N LEU A 404 1.66 24.59 9.86
CA LEU A 404 0.42 24.29 10.57
C LEU A 404 0.11 25.45 11.52
N ARG A 405 -0.92 26.23 11.26
CA ARG A 405 -1.18 27.50 11.97
C ARG A 405 0.10 28.36 12.03
N ASP A 406 0.51 28.76 13.25
CA ASP A 406 1.75 29.55 13.42
C ASP A 406 3.00 28.66 13.54
N LEU A 407 2.83 27.35 13.63
CA LEU A 407 3.95 26.41 13.70
C LEU A 407 4.53 26.14 12.31
N ARG A 408 5.80 26.53 12.11
CA ARG A 408 6.56 26.18 10.92
C ARG A 408 7.57 25.09 11.24
N LEU A 409 7.43 23.94 10.57
CA LEU A 409 8.43 22.88 10.59
C LEU A 409 9.49 23.14 9.51
N ARG A 410 10.76 22.97 9.85
CA ARG A 410 11.89 23.16 8.93
C ARG A 410 11.94 22.08 7.83
N ASN A 411 11.44 20.89 8.12
CA ASN A 411 11.33 19.74 7.20
C ASN A 411 10.11 18.89 7.57
N ARG A 412 9.84 17.88 6.76
CA ARG A 412 8.63 17.02 6.86
C ARG A 412 8.88 15.71 7.60
N VAL A 413 9.99 15.57 8.31
CA VAL A 413 10.33 14.39 9.09
C VAL A 413 9.94 14.60 10.55
N VAL A 414 9.13 13.68 11.07
CA VAL A 414 8.65 13.68 12.44
C VAL A 414 9.18 12.46 13.17
N VAL A 415 9.71 12.63 14.37
CA VAL A 415 9.97 11.53 15.28
C VAL A 415 8.65 11.12 15.92
N SER A 416 8.19 9.91 15.60
CA SER A 416 6.94 9.38 16.14
C SER A 416 6.98 9.23 17.66
N PRO A 417 5.89 9.46 18.39
CA PRO A 417 5.85 9.19 19.82
C PRO A 417 6.09 7.70 20.11
N MET A 418 7.05 7.42 21.00
CA MET A 418 7.50 6.06 21.34
C MET A 418 7.68 5.95 22.84
N CYS A 419 6.84 5.17 23.52
CA CYS A 419 6.90 4.96 24.96
C CYS A 419 8.24 4.39 25.40
N GLN A 420 8.86 5.02 26.40
CA GLN A 420 10.15 4.63 26.94
C GLN A 420 10.04 3.83 28.25
N TYR A 421 8.92 3.94 28.95
CA TYR A 421 8.62 3.23 30.21
C TYR A 421 9.67 3.41 31.30
N THR A 422 10.30 4.59 31.39
CA THR A 422 11.37 4.92 32.34
C THR A 422 11.00 6.04 33.31
N ALA A 423 9.80 6.59 33.20
CA ALA A 423 9.32 7.63 34.10
C ALA A 423 9.09 7.06 35.52
N VAL A 424 9.35 7.87 36.55
CA VAL A 424 9.10 7.55 37.94
C VAL A 424 7.91 8.38 38.45
N HIS A 425 6.83 7.73 38.84
CA HIS A 425 5.57 8.40 39.21
C HIS A 425 5.05 9.39 38.13
N GLY A 426 5.26 9.03 36.87
CA GLY A 426 4.88 9.86 35.73
C GLY A 426 5.85 11.01 35.42
N VAL A 427 6.91 11.22 36.21
CA VAL A 427 7.90 12.29 36.01
C VAL A 427 8.93 11.84 34.97
N PRO A 428 9.06 12.51 33.81
CA PRO A 428 10.11 12.23 32.85
C PRO A 428 11.49 12.59 33.46
N ASN A 429 12.54 11.92 32.96
CA ASN A 429 13.88 12.01 33.52
C ASN A 429 14.94 12.21 32.42
N ASP A 430 16.21 12.05 32.73
CA ASP A 430 17.31 12.25 31.79
C ASP A 430 17.28 11.27 30.60
N TRP A 431 16.68 10.10 30.75
CA TRP A 431 16.46 9.22 29.60
C TRP A 431 15.59 9.88 28.53
N HIS A 432 14.50 10.54 28.95
CA HIS A 432 13.62 11.28 28.03
C HIS A 432 14.35 12.47 27.38
N LEU A 433 15.19 13.20 28.14
CA LEU A 433 16.02 14.27 27.61
C LEU A 433 16.98 13.75 26.52
N VAL A 434 17.70 12.65 26.81
CA VAL A 434 18.62 12.05 25.83
C VAL A 434 17.85 11.51 24.63
N HIS A 435 16.74 10.82 24.85
CA HIS A 435 15.93 10.22 23.79
C HIS A 435 15.37 11.29 22.83
N LEU A 436 14.71 12.31 23.34
CA LEU A 436 14.09 13.35 22.51
C LEU A 436 15.15 14.34 22.00
N GLY A 437 16.09 14.74 22.86
CA GLY A 437 17.15 15.71 22.53
C GLY A 437 18.07 15.21 21.42
N SER A 438 18.50 13.96 21.45
CA SER A 438 19.37 13.41 20.40
C SER A 438 18.72 13.41 19.01
N ARG A 439 17.43 13.17 18.92
CA ARG A 439 16.68 13.17 17.66
C ARG A 439 16.38 14.59 17.17
N ALA A 440 16.17 15.53 18.09
CA ALA A 440 16.08 16.94 17.77
C ALA A 440 17.42 17.47 17.22
N VAL A 441 18.55 17.17 17.89
CA VAL A 441 19.91 17.45 17.39
C VAL A 441 20.16 16.73 16.07
N GLY A 442 19.60 15.55 15.87
CA GLY A 442 19.66 14.74 14.63
C GLY A 442 18.89 15.31 13.45
N GLY A 443 18.31 16.49 13.57
CA GLY A 443 17.78 17.27 12.44
C GLY A 443 16.31 17.03 12.08
N ALA A 444 15.55 16.25 12.87
CA ALA A 444 14.11 16.10 12.66
C ALA A 444 13.38 17.46 12.71
N GLY A 445 12.34 17.64 11.89
CA GLY A 445 11.53 18.86 11.89
C GLY A 445 10.65 18.99 13.13
N LEU A 446 10.13 17.85 13.61
CA LEU A 446 9.31 17.75 14.82
C LEU A 446 9.67 16.48 15.59
N VAL A 447 9.79 16.60 16.90
CA VAL A 447 9.91 15.44 17.80
C VAL A 447 8.66 15.39 18.67
N ILE A 448 7.91 14.29 18.65
CA ILE A 448 6.72 14.13 19.50
C ILE A 448 7.09 13.24 20.68
N ALA A 449 6.93 13.80 21.89
CA ALA A 449 7.12 13.06 23.14
C ALA A 449 6.11 11.92 23.25
N GLU A 450 6.52 10.85 23.90
CA GLU A 450 5.74 9.62 24.09
C GLU A 450 4.33 9.86 24.62
N MET A 451 3.47 8.85 24.49
CA MET A 451 2.17 8.79 25.14
C MET A 451 2.25 9.24 26.59
N THR A 452 1.82 10.46 26.86
CA THR A 452 1.86 11.13 28.17
C THR A 452 0.45 11.14 28.75
N ASN A 453 0.30 10.54 29.91
CA ASN A 453 -1.00 10.21 30.45
C ASN A 453 -1.59 11.35 31.28
N VAL A 454 -2.92 11.52 31.19
CA VAL A 454 -3.67 12.60 31.84
C VAL A 454 -3.96 12.32 33.33
N SER A 455 -3.76 11.09 33.80
CA SER A 455 -4.03 10.68 35.17
C SER A 455 -3.20 9.44 35.54
N PRO A 456 -3.03 9.13 36.83
CA PRO A 456 -2.28 7.94 37.28
C PRO A 456 -2.84 6.63 36.72
N GLU A 457 -4.15 6.46 36.72
CA GLU A 457 -4.81 5.27 36.18
C GLU A 457 -4.85 5.21 34.67
N GLY A 458 -4.56 6.33 34.00
CA GLY A 458 -4.46 6.41 32.53
C GLY A 458 -3.20 5.81 31.94
N ARG A 459 -2.23 5.38 32.76
CA ARG A 459 -0.96 4.82 32.29
C ARG A 459 -1.09 3.40 31.74
N ILE A 460 -0.21 3.04 30.82
CA ILE A 460 -0.05 1.64 30.37
C ILE A 460 0.65 0.86 31.44
N THR A 461 1.81 1.34 31.87
CA THR A 461 2.67 0.74 32.92
C THR A 461 3.03 1.76 33.99
N HIS A 462 3.60 1.33 35.10
CA HIS A 462 4.13 2.23 36.13
C HIS A 462 5.22 3.17 35.59
N GLY A 463 5.95 2.76 34.53
CA GLY A 463 7.03 3.54 33.90
C GLY A 463 6.56 4.57 32.87
N CYS A 464 5.26 4.75 32.62
CA CYS A 464 4.78 5.72 31.67
C CYS A 464 4.87 7.15 32.20
N ALA A 465 5.18 8.09 31.27
CA ALA A 465 5.16 9.52 31.57
C ALA A 465 3.72 10.04 31.77
N GLY A 466 3.61 11.14 32.48
CA GLY A 466 2.36 11.83 32.79
C GLY A 466 2.47 13.34 32.74
N LEU A 467 1.28 14.00 32.79
CA LEU A 467 1.22 15.46 32.85
C LEU A 467 0.00 15.94 33.64
N TRP A 468 -0.16 15.43 34.86
CA TRP A 468 -1.31 15.75 35.75
C TRP A 468 -0.89 16.53 37.03
N ASN A 469 0.39 16.84 37.20
CA ASN A 469 0.87 17.64 38.33
C ASN A 469 2.08 18.53 37.94
N ASP A 470 2.48 19.42 38.88
CA ASP A 470 3.51 20.43 38.62
C ASP A 470 4.93 19.85 38.49
N ALA A 471 5.23 18.77 39.21
CA ALA A 471 6.55 18.11 39.09
C ALA A 471 6.76 17.55 37.67
N GLN A 472 5.73 16.96 37.09
CA GLN A 472 5.76 16.47 35.71
C GLN A 472 5.88 17.61 34.70
N GLU A 473 5.12 18.72 34.92
CA GLU A 473 5.18 19.93 34.06
C GLU A 473 6.61 20.52 34.05
N GLN A 474 7.24 20.67 35.24
CA GLN A 474 8.60 21.19 35.36
C GLN A 474 9.63 20.29 34.66
N ALA A 475 9.50 18.97 34.81
CA ALA A 475 10.39 18.02 34.17
C ALA A 475 10.26 18.06 32.63
N TRP A 476 9.03 18.16 32.09
CA TRP A 476 8.80 18.35 30.65
C TRP A 476 9.35 19.69 30.16
N ARG A 477 9.16 20.77 30.91
CA ARG A 477 9.68 22.11 30.55
C ARG A 477 11.19 22.07 30.32
N ARG A 478 11.95 21.41 31.18
CA ARG A 478 13.41 21.26 31.01
C ARG A 478 13.77 20.62 29.66
N ILE A 479 13.00 19.62 29.21
CA ILE A 479 13.25 18.93 27.93
C ILE A 479 12.88 19.84 26.76
N VAL A 480 11.76 20.54 26.84
CA VAL A 480 11.32 21.52 25.83
C VAL A 480 12.34 22.65 25.68
N GLU A 481 12.82 23.21 26.78
CA GLU A 481 13.84 24.28 26.81
C GLU A 481 15.15 23.80 26.15
N PHE A 482 15.57 22.56 26.40
CA PHE A 482 16.74 21.99 25.72
C PHE A 482 16.55 21.96 24.21
N VAL A 483 15.43 21.45 23.72
CA VAL A 483 15.15 21.36 22.29
C VAL A 483 15.14 22.76 21.64
N HIS A 484 14.42 23.72 22.23
CA HIS A 484 14.31 25.07 21.70
C HIS A 484 15.63 25.86 21.74
N THR A 485 16.47 25.62 22.78
CA THR A 485 17.72 26.36 22.94
C THR A 485 18.84 25.82 22.05
N HIS A 486 18.87 24.53 21.83
CA HIS A 486 20.03 23.87 21.22
C HIS A 486 19.78 23.30 19.81
N THR A 487 18.54 23.35 19.33
CA THR A 487 18.18 22.78 18.02
C THR A 487 17.19 23.66 17.26
N ALA A 488 17.06 23.45 15.96
CA ALA A 488 16.02 24.06 15.14
C ALA A 488 14.74 23.20 15.07
N ALA A 489 14.71 22.06 15.74
CA ALA A 489 13.54 21.20 15.79
C ALA A 489 12.40 21.82 16.60
N ARG A 490 11.18 21.40 16.30
CA ARG A 490 10.00 21.67 17.12
C ARG A 490 9.70 20.45 17.97
N ILE A 491 9.01 20.66 19.11
CA ILE A 491 8.65 19.57 20.02
C ILE A 491 7.15 19.55 20.30
N GLY A 492 6.54 18.39 20.08
CA GLY A 492 5.14 18.09 20.40
C GLY A 492 5.03 17.09 21.53
N ILE A 493 3.81 16.91 22.04
CA ILE A 493 3.49 15.92 23.07
C ILE A 493 2.22 15.16 22.73
N GLN A 494 2.23 13.82 22.92
CA GLN A 494 1.06 12.99 22.73
C GLN A 494 0.33 12.79 24.06
N ILE A 495 -0.88 13.35 24.19
CA ILE A 495 -1.72 13.30 25.40
C ILE A 495 -2.71 12.15 25.30
N ALA A 496 -2.80 11.33 26.36
CA ALA A 496 -3.51 10.07 26.26
C ALA A 496 -4.05 9.53 27.60
N HIS A 497 -4.88 8.50 27.49
CA HIS A 497 -5.32 7.62 28.55
C HIS A 497 -5.37 6.18 28.03
N ALA A 498 -4.66 5.24 28.67
CA ALA A 498 -4.51 3.87 28.18
C ALA A 498 -5.84 3.07 28.15
N GLY A 499 -6.82 3.49 28.93
CA GLY A 499 -8.10 2.77 28.97
C GLY A 499 -7.91 1.32 29.42
N ARG A 500 -8.63 0.40 28.80
CA ARG A 500 -8.63 -1.03 29.12
C ARG A 500 -7.30 -1.75 28.82
N LYS A 501 -6.35 -1.07 28.19
CA LYS A 501 -4.97 -1.57 27.94
C LYS A 501 -3.95 -1.06 28.95
N GLY A 502 -4.41 -0.42 30.03
CA GLY A 502 -3.57 -0.02 31.16
C GLY A 502 -3.31 -1.15 32.15
N SER A 503 -2.54 -0.84 33.20
CA SER A 503 -2.20 -1.79 34.28
C SER A 503 -1.41 -3.00 33.80
N CYS A 504 -0.33 -2.76 33.00
CA CYS A 504 0.47 -3.81 32.36
C CYS A 504 1.92 -3.80 32.81
N LEU A 505 2.59 -4.93 32.57
CA LEU A 505 4.03 -5.04 32.52
C LEU A 505 4.59 -4.28 31.30
N THR A 506 5.87 -3.92 31.33
CA THR A 506 6.57 -3.38 30.18
C THR A 506 6.67 -4.43 29.06
N PRO A 507 6.82 -4.04 27.77
CA PRO A 507 6.92 -4.99 26.66
C PRO A 507 8.04 -6.03 26.83
N TRP A 508 9.19 -5.63 27.35
CA TRP A 508 10.31 -6.55 27.62
C TRP A 508 10.11 -7.45 28.84
N ALA A 509 9.11 -7.16 29.68
CA ALA A 509 8.68 -8.01 30.77
C ALA A 509 7.45 -8.87 30.43
N GLY A 510 7.02 -8.89 29.14
CA GLY A 510 5.98 -9.77 28.63
C GLY A 510 4.69 -9.10 28.19
N ASP A 511 4.53 -7.78 28.35
CA ASP A 511 3.35 -6.99 27.90
C ASP A 511 2.00 -7.59 28.39
N ALA A 512 2.02 -8.26 29.55
CA ALA A 512 0.86 -8.88 30.16
C ALA A 512 0.21 -7.92 31.19
N PRO A 513 -1.10 -8.07 31.48
CA PRO A 513 -1.70 -7.32 32.58
C PRO A 513 -1.04 -7.66 33.91
N LEU A 514 -0.96 -6.66 34.81
CA LEU A 514 -0.52 -6.87 36.19
C LEU A 514 -1.56 -7.71 36.94
N ASP A 515 -1.11 -8.70 37.68
CA ASP A 515 -1.90 -9.65 38.49
C ASP A 515 -1.57 -9.61 39.99
N ASP A 516 -0.80 -8.61 40.43
CA ASP A 516 -0.37 -8.42 41.78
C ASP A 516 -0.90 -7.12 42.42
N ALA A 517 -0.46 -6.80 43.62
CA ALA A 517 -0.88 -5.61 44.38
C ALA A 517 -0.55 -4.27 43.72
N ARG A 518 0.24 -4.26 42.63
CA ARG A 518 0.55 -3.06 41.82
C ARG A 518 -0.52 -2.77 40.77
N ALA A 519 -1.43 -3.71 40.50
CA ALA A 519 -2.49 -3.54 39.53
C ALA A 519 -3.47 -2.44 39.96
N TRP A 520 -4.03 -1.74 38.98
CA TRP A 520 -5.09 -0.76 39.20
C TRP A 520 -6.29 -1.01 38.28
N LEU A 521 -7.46 -0.52 38.70
CA LEU A 521 -8.69 -0.62 37.93
C LEU A 521 -8.61 0.25 36.68
N THR A 522 -8.75 -0.36 35.51
CA THR A 522 -8.77 0.33 34.22
C THR A 522 -10.17 0.79 33.84
N LEU A 523 -10.27 1.75 32.91
CA LEU A 523 -11.52 2.31 32.39
C LEU A 523 -11.74 1.88 30.94
N GLY A 524 -12.99 1.74 30.54
CA GLY A 524 -13.36 1.46 29.16
C GLY A 524 -14.77 1.91 28.82
N PRO A 525 -15.17 1.93 27.54
CA PRO A 525 -16.56 2.20 27.17
C PRO A 525 -17.50 1.13 27.72
N SER A 526 -17.07 -0.11 27.77
CA SER A 526 -17.78 -1.30 28.25
C SER A 526 -16.89 -2.12 29.16
N ALA A 527 -17.45 -3.04 29.93
CA ALA A 527 -16.68 -3.95 30.80
C ALA A 527 -16.06 -5.13 30.02
N ASP A 528 -15.76 -4.93 28.74
CA ASP A 528 -15.13 -5.93 27.88
C ASP A 528 -13.60 -5.87 28.00
N PRO A 529 -12.93 -6.97 28.37
CA PRO A 529 -11.47 -7.02 28.44
C PRO A 529 -10.84 -6.86 27.05
N PHE A 530 -9.58 -6.41 27.02
CA PHE A 530 -8.84 -6.30 25.75
C PHE A 530 -8.58 -7.67 25.11
N GLY A 531 -8.34 -8.69 25.92
CA GLY A 531 -8.11 -10.07 25.49
C GLY A 531 -8.35 -11.06 26.61
N PRO A 532 -8.25 -12.38 26.36
CA PRO A 532 -8.65 -13.43 27.30
C PRO A 532 -7.95 -13.39 28.67
N LYS A 533 -6.72 -12.85 28.73
CA LYS A 533 -5.95 -12.73 29.97
C LYS A 533 -6.10 -11.35 30.66
N TRP A 534 -6.84 -10.44 30.08
CA TRP A 534 -6.97 -9.08 30.59
C TRP A 534 -8.15 -8.96 31.55
N PRO A 535 -8.01 -8.20 32.65
CA PRO A 535 -9.14 -7.94 33.53
C PRO A 535 -10.18 -7.07 32.83
N ALA A 536 -11.43 -7.27 33.17
CA ALA A 536 -12.51 -6.41 32.69
C ALA A 536 -12.32 -4.98 33.23
N PRO A 537 -12.34 -3.95 32.36
CA PRO A 537 -12.30 -2.58 32.82
C PRO A 537 -13.63 -2.18 33.47
N LYS A 538 -13.63 -1.13 34.29
CA LYS A 538 -14.84 -0.45 34.70
C LYS A 538 -15.48 0.22 33.47
N ALA A 539 -16.73 -0.12 33.16
CA ALA A 539 -17.52 0.63 32.19
C ALA A 539 -17.75 2.06 32.72
N MET A 540 -17.31 3.07 31.96
CA MET A 540 -17.38 4.47 32.35
C MET A 540 -18.84 4.93 32.46
N ASN A 541 -19.17 5.58 33.56
CA ASN A 541 -20.39 6.36 33.68
C ASN A 541 -20.14 7.82 33.23
N ARG A 542 -21.17 8.66 33.30
CA ARG A 542 -21.06 10.08 32.88
C ARG A 542 -20.01 10.86 33.69
N ALA A 543 -19.97 10.65 35.01
CA ALA A 543 -18.99 11.31 35.87
C ALA A 543 -17.53 10.89 35.55
N ASP A 544 -17.30 9.61 35.22
CA ASP A 544 -15.98 9.14 34.78
C ASP A 544 -15.59 9.83 33.46
N MET A 545 -16.53 9.93 32.52
CA MET A 545 -16.28 10.59 31.22
C MET A 545 -15.95 12.08 31.40
N GLU A 546 -16.72 12.80 32.24
CA GLU A 546 -16.47 14.21 32.54
C GLU A 546 -15.09 14.41 33.20
N ARG A 547 -14.78 13.60 34.20
CA ARG A 547 -13.47 13.65 34.90
C ARG A 547 -12.29 13.42 33.93
N VAL A 548 -12.39 12.43 33.07
CA VAL A 548 -11.33 12.12 32.09
C VAL A 548 -11.23 13.24 31.04
N ARG A 549 -12.36 13.73 30.52
CA ARG A 549 -12.39 14.86 29.58
C ARG A 549 -11.67 16.09 30.16
N ASP A 550 -11.97 16.42 31.41
CA ASP A 550 -11.39 17.58 32.09
C ASP A 550 -9.89 17.38 32.36
N ALA A 551 -9.45 16.13 32.65
CA ALA A 551 -8.04 15.78 32.78
C ALA A 551 -7.27 15.96 31.48
N PHE A 552 -7.85 15.65 30.30
CA PHE A 552 -7.25 15.98 29.01
C PHE A 552 -7.02 17.49 28.85
N ALA A 553 -8.03 18.30 29.17
CA ALA A 553 -7.93 19.76 29.09
C ALA A 553 -6.87 20.31 30.06
N ASP A 554 -6.77 19.81 31.29
CA ASP A 554 -5.75 20.22 32.25
C ASP A 554 -4.34 19.85 31.79
N SER A 555 -4.14 18.64 31.26
CA SER A 555 -2.85 18.23 30.71
C SER A 555 -2.43 19.11 29.54
N LEU A 556 -3.36 19.56 28.70
CA LEU A 556 -3.06 20.49 27.60
C LEU A 556 -2.65 21.88 28.10
N ARG A 557 -3.31 22.41 29.13
CA ARG A 557 -2.87 23.68 29.75
C ARG A 557 -1.46 23.57 30.34
N ARG A 558 -1.13 22.42 30.94
CA ARG A 558 0.21 22.11 31.44
C ARG A 558 1.24 21.99 30.29
N ALA A 559 0.85 21.32 29.20
CA ALA A 559 1.70 21.22 28.02
C ALA A 559 2.02 22.60 27.40
N ASP A 560 1.04 23.51 27.37
CA ASP A 560 1.24 24.88 26.91
C ASP A 560 2.23 25.62 27.83
N ARG A 561 2.03 25.57 29.18
CA ARG A 561 2.94 26.19 30.13
C ARG A 561 4.34 25.58 30.11
N ALA A 562 4.49 24.29 29.79
CA ALA A 562 5.77 23.63 29.59
C ALA A 562 6.46 24.06 28.29
N GLY A 563 5.74 24.73 27.37
CA GLY A 563 6.28 25.31 26.15
C GLY A 563 6.17 24.45 24.88
N PHE A 564 5.42 23.36 24.89
CA PHE A 564 5.25 22.51 23.70
C PHE A 564 4.66 23.28 22.52
N ASP A 565 5.13 22.98 21.31
CA ASP A 565 4.72 23.63 20.06
C ASP A 565 3.45 23.00 19.45
N LEU A 566 3.24 21.71 19.67
CA LEU A 566 2.12 20.93 19.15
C LEU A 566 1.61 19.96 20.22
N ALA A 567 0.30 19.79 20.29
CA ALA A 567 -0.32 18.70 21.06
C ALA A 567 -0.98 17.70 20.10
N GLU A 568 -0.81 16.42 20.40
CA GLU A 568 -1.48 15.31 19.71
C GLU A 568 -2.35 14.53 20.69
N LEU A 569 -3.64 14.39 20.41
CA LEU A 569 -4.53 13.53 21.18
C LEU A 569 -4.44 12.10 20.67
N HIS A 570 -4.20 11.16 21.57
CA HIS A 570 -4.11 9.76 21.19
C HIS A 570 -5.48 9.10 21.12
N MET A 571 -6.01 8.93 19.91
CA MET A 571 -7.29 8.30 19.61
C MET A 571 -7.09 7.02 18.77
N ALA A 572 -6.00 6.30 19.03
CA ALA A 572 -5.60 5.11 18.28
C ALA A 572 -5.26 3.93 19.18
N HIS A 573 -4.93 2.79 18.57
CA HIS A 573 -4.30 1.60 19.15
C HIS A 573 -5.09 0.92 20.28
N GLY A 574 -6.41 1.13 20.33
CA GLY A 574 -7.26 0.53 21.36
C GLY A 574 -7.15 1.17 22.74
N TYR A 575 -6.48 2.33 22.84
CA TYR A 575 -6.50 3.14 24.05
C TYR A 575 -7.87 3.80 24.25
N LEU A 576 -8.08 4.54 25.31
CA LEU A 576 -9.42 4.90 25.77
C LEU A 576 -10.29 5.51 24.65
N LEU A 577 -9.84 6.58 24.00
CA LEU A 577 -10.63 7.26 22.97
C LEU A 577 -10.89 6.37 21.74
N SER A 578 -9.87 5.61 21.32
CA SER A 578 -10.01 4.61 20.25
C SER A 578 -11.01 3.52 20.59
N SER A 579 -11.03 3.07 21.84
CA SER A 579 -11.92 2.01 22.29
C SER A 579 -13.41 2.42 22.26
N PHE A 580 -13.72 3.73 22.33
CA PHE A 580 -15.07 4.21 22.10
C PHE A 580 -15.48 4.14 20.64
N LEU A 581 -14.55 4.37 19.69
CA LEU A 581 -14.83 4.39 18.24
C LEU A 581 -15.13 3.00 17.68
N SER A 582 -14.39 1.99 18.11
CA SER A 582 -14.52 0.63 17.56
C SER A 582 -15.73 -0.12 18.13
N PRO A 583 -16.59 -0.70 17.26
CA PRO A 583 -17.69 -1.55 17.73
C PRO A 583 -17.20 -2.85 18.38
N LEU A 584 -15.95 -3.25 18.17
CA LEU A 584 -15.36 -4.43 18.82
C LEU A 584 -15.07 -4.20 20.31
N SER A 585 -14.95 -2.95 20.76
CA SER A 585 -14.64 -2.58 22.14
C SER A 585 -15.73 -1.78 22.83
N ASN A 586 -16.62 -1.15 22.06
CA ASN A 586 -17.73 -0.37 22.58
C ASN A 586 -19.06 -1.12 22.39
N ARG A 587 -19.49 -1.80 23.45
CA ARG A 587 -20.76 -2.56 23.50
C ARG A 587 -21.89 -1.79 24.19
N ARG A 588 -21.76 -0.46 24.33
CA ARG A 588 -22.78 0.38 24.98
C ARG A 588 -24.06 0.43 24.16
N THR A 589 -25.17 0.57 24.87
CA THR A 589 -26.52 0.71 24.31
C THR A 589 -27.15 2.08 24.58
N ASP A 590 -26.38 2.97 25.21
CA ASP A 590 -26.77 4.36 25.48
C ASP A 590 -26.28 5.32 24.37
N ASP A 591 -26.37 6.63 24.59
CA ASP A 591 -25.97 7.69 23.66
C ASP A 591 -24.47 7.70 23.30
N TYR A 592 -23.67 6.83 23.89
CA TYR A 592 -22.21 6.69 23.65
C TYR A 592 -21.82 5.38 22.94
N GLY A 593 -22.81 4.60 22.48
CA GLY A 593 -22.59 3.31 21.82
C GLY A 593 -23.53 3.03 20.66
N GLY A 594 -23.38 1.89 19.99
CA GLY A 594 -24.16 1.48 18.83
C GLY A 594 -23.75 2.21 17.55
N SER A 595 -24.49 3.22 17.11
CA SER A 595 -24.18 3.96 15.88
C SER A 595 -22.83 4.67 15.92
N LEU A 596 -22.21 4.90 14.75
CA LEU A 596 -20.95 5.65 14.67
C LEU A 596 -21.08 7.03 15.33
N ALA A 597 -22.18 7.74 15.11
CA ALA A 597 -22.44 9.05 15.73
C ALA A 597 -22.37 9.00 17.27
N ASN A 598 -22.94 7.97 17.88
CA ASN A 598 -22.86 7.77 19.32
C ASN A 598 -21.47 7.36 19.78
N ARG A 599 -20.79 6.46 19.05
CA ARG A 599 -19.43 6.03 19.37
C ARG A 599 -18.42 7.18 19.30
N MET A 600 -18.61 8.15 18.40
CA MET A 600 -17.80 9.36 18.29
C MET A 600 -18.07 10.37 19.41
N ARG A 601 -19.21 10.36 20.07
CA ARG A 601 -19.67 11.42 20.98
C ARG A 601 -18.65 11.76 22.07
N PHE A 602 -18.22 10.78 22.87
CA PHE A 602 -17.24 11.04 23.93
C PHE A 602 -15.87 11.47 23.39
N PRO A 603 -15.26 10.79 22.40
CA PRO A 603 -14.04 11.27 21.75
C PRO A 603 -14.13 12.72 21.26
N LEU A 604 -15.23 13.12 20.63
CA LEU A 604 -15.43 14.48 20.14
C LEU A 604 -15.65 15.49 21.28
N GLU A 605 -16.33 15.14 22.36
CA GLU A 605 -16.42 15.96 23.58
C GLU A 605 -15.03 16.24 24.15
N VAL A 606 -14.14 15.26 24.16
CA VAL A 606 -12.73 15.43 24.58
C VAL A 606 -12.00 16.39 23.64
N VAL A 607 -12.14 16.22 22.33
CA VAL A 607 -11.48 17.10 21.33
C VAL A 607 -11.96 18.54 21.46
N GLU A 608 -13.24 18.78 21.65
CA GLU A 608 -13.79 20.12 21.83
C GLU A 608 -13.24 20.80 23.09
N HIS A 609 -13.14 20.09 24.22
CA HIS A 609 -12.55 20.60 25.46
C HIS A 609 -11.04 20.79 25.30
N ALA A 610 -10.36 19.90 24.63
CA ALA A 610 -8.95 20.00 24.28
C ALA A 610 -8.68 21.27 23.44
N ARG A 611 -9.47 21.50 22.38
CA ARG A 611 -9.28 22.68 21.51
C ARG A 611 -9.50 24.00 22.26
N LYS A 612 -10.45 24.04 23.20
CA LYS A 612 -10.66 25.22 24.05
C LYS A 612 -9.53 25.46 25.05
N ALA A 613 -8.87 24.41 25.52
CA ALA A 613 -7.77 24.50 26.48
C ALA A 613 -6.40 24.77 25.81
N TRP A 614 -6.23 24.42 24.55
CA TRP A 614 -5.01 24.58 23.79
C TRP A 614 -5.01 25.90 23.00
N PRO A 615 -3.92 26.69 22.99
CA PRO A 615 -3.90 28.00 22.32
C PRO A 615 -4.27 27.93 20.84
N THR A 616 -5.04 28.91 20.37
CA THR A 616 -5.57 28.92 19.00
C THR A 616 -4.50 29.02 17.91
N HIS A 617 -3.35 29.64 18.22
CA HIS A 617 -2.23 29.76 17.30
C HIS A 617 -1.38 28.48 17.20
N LYS A 618 -1.48 27.56 18.17
CA LYS A 618 -0.78 26.29 18.17
C LYS A 618 -1.64 25.18 17.53
N PRO A 619 -1.06 24.32 16.68
CA PRO A 619 -1.79 23.21 16.07
C PRO A 619 -2.17 22.13 17.07
N LEU A 620 -3.35 21.53 16.85
CA LEU A 620 -3.83 20.36 17.54
C LEU A 620 -3.89 19.21 16.54
N ALA A 621 -3.14 18.13 16.79
CA ALA A 621 -3.17 16.90 16.03
C ALA A 621 -4.01 15.82 16.76
N VAL A 622 -4.48 14.84 16.00
CA VAL A 622 -5.13 13.64 16.54
C VAL A 622 -4.56 12.41 15.83
N ARG A 623 -4.07 11.44 16.60
CA ARG A 623 -3.71 10.13 16.07
C ARG A 623 -4.91 9.21 16.11
N ILE A 624 -5.27 8.60 14.96
CA ILE A 624 -6.37 7.63 14.85
C ILE A 624 -5.87 6.27 14.35
N SER A 625 -6.55 5.19 14.77
CA SER A 625 -6.49 3.90 14.06
C SER A 625 -7.55 3.89 12.98
N ALA A 626 -7.14 4.02 11.73
CA ALA A 626 -8.06 4.17 10.59
C ALA A 626 -8.80 2.87 10.22
N THR A 627 -8.40 1.72 10.74
CA THR A 627 -9.09 0.44 10.59
C THR A 627 -8.66 -0.53 11.69
N ASP A 628 -9.56 -1.43 12.07
CA ASP A 628 -9.26 -2.57 12.93
C ASP A 628 -8.69 -3.77 12.16
N TRP A 629 -8.66 -3.73 10.82
CA TRP A 629 -8.31 -4.85 9.92
C TRP A 629 -9.22 -6.07 10.11
N LEU A 630 -10.49 -5.82 10.42
CA LEU A 630 -11.53 -6.82 10.71
C LEU A 630 -12.89 -6.35 10.15
N ASP A 631 -12.90 -5.80 8.94
CA ASP A 631 -14.10 -5.19 8.34
C ASP A 631 -15.25 -6.20 8.22
N GLU A 632 -14.97 -7.44 7.78
CA GLU A 632 -15.97 -8.50 7.66
C GLU A 632 -16.50 -9.00 9.01
N GLN A 633 -15.73 -8.80 10.09
CA GLN A 633 -16.11 -9.15 11.47
C GLN A 633 -16.77 -7.97 12.21
N GLY A 634 -17.10 -6.89 11.49
CA GLY A 634 -17.76 -5.72 12.05
C GLY A 634 -16.83 -4.82 12.86
N GLY A 635 -15.53 -4.78 12.51
CA GLY A 635 -14.57 -3.85 13.09
C GLY A 635 -14.74 -2.42 12.57
N PHE A 636 -14.00 -1.48 13.15
CA PHE A 636 -13.93 -0.10 12.69
C PHE A 636 -13.23 -0.04 11.33
N THR A 637 -13.83 0.63 10.36
CA THR A 637 -13.42 0.64 8.96
C THR A 637 -12.80 1.97 8.52
N LEU A 638 -12.05 1.97 7.40
CA LEU A 638 -11.51 3.20 6.80
C LEU A 638 -12.61 4.20 6.41
N ALA A 639 -13.76 3.72 5.95
CA ALA A 639 -14.89 4.58 5.62
C ALA A 639 -15.42 5.32 6.88
N GLU A 640 -15.52 4.63 8.02
CA GLU A 640 -15.87 5.27 9.29
C GLU A 640 -14.76 6.24 9.75
N ALA A 641 -13.48 5.91 9.54
CA ALA A 641 -12.37 6.80 9.89
C ALA A 641 -12.39 8.11 9.09
N VAL A 642 -12.80 8.08 7.82
CA VAL A 642 -13.02 9.31 7.02
C VAL A 642 -14.11 10.18 7.63
N LEU A 643 -15.21 9.60 8.07
CA LEU A 643 -16.29 10.35 8.75
C LEU A 643 -15.82 10.94 10.08
N VAL A 644 -15.09 10.17 10.89
CA VAL A 644 -14.45 10.66 12.12
C VAL A 644 -13.50 11.81 11.83
N ALA A 645 -12.66 11.70 10.82
CA ALA A 645 -11.69 12.75 10.44
C ALA A 645 -12.39 14.04 9.98
N ARG A 646 -13.54 13.97 9.29
CA ARG A 646 -14.38 15.14 8.94
C ARG A 646 -14.89 15.85 10.19
N GLU A 647 -15.37 15.08 11.15
CA GLU A 647 -15.85 15.62 12.43
C GLU A 647 -14.71 16.22 13.28
N LEU A 648 -13.51 15.63 13.27
CA LEU A 648 -12.33 16.17 13.90
C LEU A 648 -11.90 17.50 13.26
N LYS A 649 -11.86 17.57 11.93
CA LYS A 649 -11.55 18.81 11.18
C LYS A 649 -12.53 19.94 11.53
N SER A 650 -13.84 19.65 11.57
CA SER A 650 -14.87 20.64 11.90
C SER A 650 -14.72 21.22 13.30
N ARG A 651 -14.07 20.50 14.22
CA ARG A 651 -13.79 20.90 15.61
C ARG A 651 -12.41 21.53 15.81
N GLY A 652 -11.72 21.87 14.72
CA GLY A 652 -10.47 22.61 14.75
C GLY A 652 -9.23 21.77 14.99
N VAL A 653 -9.29 20.47 14.63
CA VAL A 653 -8.09 19.64 14.48
C VAL A 653 -7.37 20.04 13.18
N ASP A 654 -6.08 20.15 13.22
CA ASP A 654 -5.25 20.70 12.14
C ASP A 654 -4.48 19.62 11.37
N LEU A 655 -4.25 18.45 12.00
CA LEU A 655 -3.46 17.34 11.45
C LEU A 655 -4.01 16.01 11.97
N ILE A 656 -4.17 15.04 11.07
CA ILE A 656 -4.48 13.67 11.44
C ILE A 656 -3.22 12.79 11.28
N ASP A 657 -2.79 12.18 12.37
CA ASP A 657 -1.75 11.14 12.35
C ASP A 657 -2.43 9.78 12.16
N VAL A 658 -2.13 9.14 11.02
CA VAL A 658 -2.89 7.97 10.56
C VAL A 658 -2.14 6.68 10.84
N SER A 659 -2.64 5.95 11.83
CA SER A 659 -2.21 4.60 12.20
C SER A 659 -3.32 3.57 11.98
N SER A 660 -3.20 2.36 12.52
CA SER A 660 -4.22 1.31 12.41
C SER A 660 -4.12 0.27 13.52
N ALA A 661 -5.15 -0.54 13.67
CA ALA A 661 -5.26 -1.66 14.61
C ALA A 661 -5.22 -1.26 16.11
N GLY A 662 -5.09 -2.26 16.97
CA GLY A 662 -4.84 -2.14 18.40
C GLY A 662 -6.07 -2.25 19.30
N ASN A 663 -7.30 -2.22 18.75
CA ASN A 663 -8.53 -2.39 19.54
C ASN A 663 -8.76 -3.84 19.98
N THR A 664 -8.18 -4.80 19.30
CA THR A 664 -8.28 -6.22 19.59
C THR A 664 -7.00 -6.95 19.21
N PRO A 665 -6.62 -8.02 19.93
CA PRO A 665 -5.49 -8.87 19.52
C PRO A 665 -5.77 -9.70 18.26
N LEU A 666 -7.00 -9.70 17.77
CA LEU A 666 -7.40 -10.43 16.55
C LEU A 666 -7.04 -9.70 15.25
N SER A 667 -6.70 -8.41 15.33
CA SER A 667 -6.27 -7.62 14.17
C SER A 667 -5.14 -8.30 13.39
N ARG A 668 -5.22 -8.28 12.07
CA ARG A 668 -4.23 -8.91 11.17
C ARG A 668 -3.74 -7.92 10.11
N PRO A 669 -2.96 -6.90 10.49
CA PRO A 669 -2.41 -5.95 9.53
C PRO A 669 -1.45 -6.65 8.56
N GLU A 670 -1.55 -6.30 7.28
CA GLU A 670 -0.57 -6.74 6.29
C GLU A 670 0.66 -5.84 6.34
N TYR A 671 1.64 -6.20 7.16
CA TYR A 671 2.87 -5.41 7.31
C TYR A 671 3.69 -5.37 6.02
N GLY A 672 4.35 -4.23 5.79
CA GLY A 672 5.22 -4.01 4.64
C GLY A 672 5.72 -2.57 4.59
N ARG A 673 6.42 -2.23 3.49
CA ARG A 673 6.90 -0.87 3.23
C ARG A 673 5.74 0.11 3.17
N MET A 674 5.74 1.14 4.06
CA MET A 674 4.71 2.20 4.10
C MET A 674 3.27 1.64 4.11
N TYR A 675 3.01 0.56 4.87
CA TYR A 675 1.75 -0.21 4.76
C TYR A 675 0.49 0.60 5.12
N GLN A 676 0.62 1.63 5.95
CA GLN A 676 -0.49 2.52 6.32
C GLN A 676 -0.63 3.76 5.41
N LEU A 677 0.29 3.97 4.44
CA LEU A 677 0.26 5.15 3.58
C LEU A 677 -1.06 5.29 2.80
N GLY A 678 -1.65 4.19 2.34
CA GLY A 678 -2.94 4.22 1.65
C GLY A 678 -4.09 4.72 2.53
N LEU A 679 -4.06 4.44 3.85
CA LEU A 679 -5.04 4.94 4.81
C LEU A 679 -4.91 6.46 4.98
N ALA A 680 -3.67 6.95 5.13
CA ALA A 680 -3.38 8.39 5.24
C ALA A 680 -3.77 9.13 3.96
N ASP A 681 -3.42 8.58 2.81
CA ASP A 681 -3.75 9.09 1.48
C ASP A 681 -5.26 9.27 1.29
N THR A 682 -6.05 8.27 1.67
CA THR A 682 -7.52 8.34 1.60
C THR A 682 -8.06 9.45 2.49
N ILE A 683 -7.66 9.53 3.74
CA ILE A 683 -8.12 10.59 4.67
C ILE A 683 -7.71 11.97 4.16
N ARG A 684 -6.49 12.12 3.66
CA ARG A 684 -6.00 13.38 3.11
C ARG A 684 -6.89 13.91 2.01
N HIS A 685 -7.22 13.09 1.03
CA HIS A 685 -7.97 13.52 -0.15
C HIS A 685 -9.48 13.59 0.09
N GLU A 686 -10.06 12.64 0.83
CA GLU A 686 -11.50 12.61 1.12
C GLU A 686 -11.96 13.72 2.09
N VAL A 687 -11.07 14.13 3.00
CA VAL A 687 -11.36 15.12 4.04
C VAL A 687 -10.76 16.49 3.72
N GLY A 688 -9.68 16.53 2.96
CA GLY A 688 -8.93 17.75 2.68
C GLY A 688 -8.30 18.33 3.94
N ILE A 689 -7.72 17.48 4.79
CA ILE A 689 -6.99 17.85 6.01
C ILE A 689 -5.54 17.37 5.87
N PRO A 690 -4.55 18.13 6.37
CA PRO A 690 -3.18 17.64 6.45
C PRO A 690 -3.08 16.31 7.18
N VAL A 691 -2.21 15.41 6.68
CA VAL A 691 -1.98 14.11 7.31
C VAL A 691 -0.52 13.85 7.59
N MET A 692 -0.28 13.19 8.71
CA MET A 692 0.97 12.55 9.06
C MET A 692 0.82 11.03 8.82
N SER A 693 1.70 10.45 8.01
CA SER A 693 1.69 9.02 7.76
C SER A 693 2.77 8.32 8.58
N VAL A 694 2.40 7.22 9.23
CA VAL A 694 3.29 6.38 10.03
C VAL A 694 3.17 4.92 9.60
N GLY A 695 4.15 4.09 9.93
CA GLY A 695 4.09 2.63 9.70
C GLY A 695 4.88 2.15 8.49
N GLY A 696 5.96 1.40 8.75
CA GLY A 696 6.83 0.84 7.70
C GLY A 696 7.75 1.85 6.99
N PHE A 697 7.89 3.07 7.51
CA PHE A 697 8.91 4.04 7.07
C PHE A 697 10.26 3.69 7.72
N GLN A 698 11.26 3.41 6.91
CA GLN A 698 12.57 2.91 7.38
C GLN A 698 13.72 3.87 7.07
N ASN A 699 13.54 4.80 6.15
CA ASN A 699 14.60 5.67 5.64
C ASN A 699 14.03 6.90 4.93
N ALA A 700 14.91 7.78 4.50
CA ALA A 700 14.61 9.01 3.77
C ALA A 700 13.97 8.79 2.38
N ASP A 701 14.32 7.71 1.70
CA ASP A 701 13.73 7.31 0.41
C ASP A 701 12.20 7.12 0.53
N HIS A 702 11.77 6.42 1.59
CA HIS A 702 10.34 6.25 1.85
C HIS A 702 9.64 7.58 2.17
N ALA A 703 10.29 8.46 2.93
CA ALA A 703 9.73 9.78 3.25
C ALA A 703 9.57 10.63 1.99
N ASN A 704 10.61 10.72 1.15
CA ASN A 704 10.55 11.44 -0.12
C ASN A 704 9.47 10.86 -1.04
N SER A 705 9.38 9.54 -1.16
CA SER A 705 8.39 8.86 -1.99
C SER A 705 6.95 9.21 -1.60
N ALA A 706 6.63 9.21 -0.30
CA ALA A 706 5.29 9.50 0.19
C ALA A 706 4.91 10.98 0.02
N VAL A 707 5.84 11.88 0.36
CA VAL A 707 5.64 13.33 0.32
C VAL A 707 5.58 13.85 -1.11
N ALA A 708 6.52 13.43 -1.98
CA ALA A 708 6.57 13.85 -3.39
C ALA A 708 5.31 13.43 -4.15
N ALA A 709 4.81 12.21 -3.90
CA ALA A 709 3.57 11.73 -4.50
C ALA A 709 2.32 12.47 -4.01
N GLY A 710 2.42 13.30 -2.97
CA GLY A 710 1.29 14.02 -2.39
C GLY A 710 0.34 13.12 -1.59
N ARG A 711 0.83 11.99 -1.08
CA ARG A 711 0.04 11.03 -0.28
C ARG A 711 0.10 11.29 1.22
N ALA A 712 1.10 12.05 1.67
CA ALA A 712 1.23 12.52 3.03
C ALA A 712 1.86 13.93 3.03
N ASP A 713 1.55 14.73 4.03
CA ASP A 713 2.13 16.07 4.18
C ASP A 713 3.41 16.02 5.01
N VAL A 714 3.43 15.18 6.05
CA VAL A 714 4.60 14.87 6.88
C VAL A 714 4.66 13.37 7.17
N VAL A 715 5.84 12.87 7.52
CA VAL A 715 6.08 11.44 7.76
C VAL A 715 6.63 11.22 9.16
N ALA A 716 5.94 10.40 9.96
CA ALA A 716 6.40 9.97 11.26
C ALA A 716 7.21 8.67 11.17
N ILE A 717 8.44 8.72 11.65
CA ILE A 717 9.37 7.60 11.65
C ILE A 717 9.63 7.19 13.10
N ALA A 718 9.40 5.90 13.40
CA ALA A 718 9.57 5.35 14.75
C ALA A 718 10.87 4.53 14.85
N ARG A 719 10.80 3.24 14.56
CA ARG A 719 11.91 2.27 14.80
C ARG A 719 13.23 2.65 14.15
N ALA A 720 13.20 3.27 12.96
CA ALA A 720 14.43 3.72 12.33
C ALA A 720 15.10 4.85 13.13
N HIS A 721 14.33 5.74 13.79
CA HIS A 721 14.87 6.73 14.71
C HIS A 721 15.34 6.14 16.06
N LEU A 722 14.91 4.91 16.43
CA LEU A 722 15.50 4.22 17.58
C LEU A 722 16.92 3.72 17.28
N SER A 723 17.12 3.18 16.07
CA SER A 723 18.44 2.70 15.63
C SER A 723 19.38 3.82 15.18
N ASP A 724 18.82 4.91 14.61
CA ASP A 724 19.60 6.05 14.12
C ASP A 724 18.92 7.38 14.51
N PRO A 725 19.31 7.98 15.66
CA PRO A 725 18.82 9.28 16.08
C PRO A 725 19.13 10.42 15.08
N TYR A 726 20.17 10.27 14.26
CA TYR A 726 20.66 11.25 13.28
C TYR A 726 20.18 10.98 11.86
N LEU A 727 19.17 10.15 11.68
CA LEU A 727 18.64 9.73 10.37
C LEU A 727 18.40 10.92 9.43
N THR A 728 17.89 12.05 9.93
CA THR A 728 17.58 13.22 9.09
C THR A 728 18.85 13.92 8.62
N LEU A 729 19.86 14.08 9.48
CA LEU A 729 21.17 14.62 9.08
C LEU A 729 21.90 13.69 8.11
N HIS A 730 21.87 12.37 8.36
CA HIS A 730 22.43 11.39 7.44
C HIS A 730 21.72 11.41 6.06
N ALA A 731 20.40 11.61 6.05
CA ALA A 731 19.66 11.82 4.80
C ALA A 731 20.10 13.10 4.07
N GLY A 732 20.31 14.19 4.79
CA GLY A 732 20.85 15.44 4.22
C GLY A 732 22.20 15.17 3.53
N SER A 733 23.11 14.49 4.23
CA SER A 733 24.41 14.11 3.66
C SER A 733 24.28 13.24 2.42
N LYS A 734 23.39 12.23 2.47
CA LYS A 734 23.14 11.32 1.33
C LYS A 734 22.69 12.06 0.07
N TYR A 735 21.80 13.05 0.21
CA TYR A 735 21.23 13.79 -0.91
C TYR A 735 22.00 15.07 -1.27
N GLY A 736 23.08 15.37 -0.57
CA GLY A 736 23.84 16.61 -0.77
C GLY A 736 23.05 17.88 -0.36
N PHE A 737 22.12 17.73 0.59
CA PHE A 737 21.39 18.86 1.15
C PHE A 737 22.27 19.58 2.17
N ASP A 738 22.60 20.85 1.89
CA ASP A 738 23.35 21.70 2.81
C ASP A 738 22.41 22.27 3.88
N ASP A 739 22.22 21.48 4.96
CA ASP A 739 21.36 21.88 6.08
C ASP A 739 21.95 23.11 6.79
N PRO A 740 21.24 24.27 6.77
CA PRO A 740 21.73 25.48 7.42
C PRO A 740 21.77 25.36 8.95
N ASP A 741 20.97 24.45 9.51
CA ASP A 741 20.85 24.25 10.96
C ASP A 741 21.66 23.06 11.46
N TRP A 742 22.72 22.67 10.76
CA TRP A 742 23.65 21.67 11.25
C TRP A 742 24.23 22.07 12.62
N PRO A 743 24.22 21.21 13.64
CA PRO A 743 24.71 21.54 14.97
C PRO A 743 26.14 22.08 14.91
N VAL A 744 26.38 23.26 15.47
CA VAL A 744 27.70 23.93 15.41
C VAL A 744 28.81 23.06 16.02
N GLN A 745 28.47 22.26 17.04
CA GLN A 745 29.40 21.33 17.68
C GLN A 745 29.81 20.17 16.76
N TYR A 746 29.05 19.90 15.70
CA TYR A 746 29.24 18.78 14.77
C TYR A 746 29.69 19.22 13.38
N LEU A 747 29.98 20.51 13.16
CA LEU A 747 30.39 21.05 11.86
C LEU A 747 31.64 20.36 11.29
N ALA A 748 32.54 19.85 12.16
CA ALA A 748 33.70 19.10 11.73
C ALA A 748 33.35 17.77 11.03
N ALA A 749 32.15 17.22 11.31
CA ALA A 749 31.61 15.99 10.71
C ALA A 749 30.65 16.28 9.54
N LYS A 750 30.32 17.54 9.26
CA LYS A 750 29.46 17.90 8.12
C LYS A 750 30.18 17.57 6.81
N PRO A 751 29.58 16.76 5.91
CA PRO A 751 30.17 16.49 4.60
C PRO A 751 30.41 17.81 3.84
N ARG A 752 31.56 17.88 3.15
CA ARG A 752 31.97 19.03 2.33
C ARG A 752 31.48 18.91 0.91
#